data_f800e288e8d518ce3b5bff3b2f011440
#
_entry.id   f800e288e8d518ce3b5bff3b2f011440
#
_cell.length_a   1.000
_cell.length_b   1.000
_cell.length_c   1.000
_cell.angle_alpha   90.00
_cell.angle_beta   90.00
_cell.angle_gamma   90.00
#
_symmetry.space_group_name_H-M   'P 1'
#
loop_
_entity.id
_entity.type
_entity.pdbx_description
1 polymer ?
#
loop_
_entity_poly.entity_id
_entity_poly.type
_entity_poly.pdbx_seq_one_letter_code
_entity_poly.pdbx_strand_id
1 'polypeptide(L)'
;MKKICALVLMITVYTTSFAQSATGVIEGKITTADGKPAEGVTVLLRNLNRNTIADNNGYYKITNIEPGTHTLVVSLVSHKDVEQEVAVENGKTTTIDLKLELSNRELNEVVVIANKNSFKSNRMSSSLRLETPLLETPQNIQIVTAKLINDQQIFDMLEGVTRNVSGATRIEHWDNYARITMRGSNIAAFRNGMNVSTTWGPLTEDMSMVERIEFVKGPAGFMLANGDPSGFYNVVTKKPSGRNKGEVSVSLGSFDLYRATADLDGKLSKDGKLLYRLNVMGQLKGSHRDFDFNNRYSIVPVLKYLIDDNTSVTLEYTHQYSQVNAIGANYSFSKRGYADLPKSFTTSEANLEPTNMNDRSILAIFNHTINDSWKFTAQASYFNYKQVGASLWPWGFNADNDSLMQRGISIWDVSGTSKIGQMFINGDVQTGAIQHRILAGLDMSNKDYYHDWNQGAALGSADFNIYAPVYGSAEAPVWDRGKNIRERGVRYYNAYSGFYAQDELGFIDGKLRVTLAGRYTTLKTGDVYSGDYKRSKFTPRAGVSFSIDKNTAAYFLYDQSFLENFGTDWQNKSFDPIEGDNIEFGIKKDWMNGKWNSGITVYQITRNNVLTADLDHPNPSGGYYNRQSGQQKTKGVEADIRGQLAKGLDVIINYAFTEAKITKDSDPKVVGNQVAGSSKHVQNAWLNYKVDRGLLNGFGVSIGYQYQVDRSPWYVFDNSEQSLPDYFRLDGSLSYRKEKLGFNLVVNNLLNKYLYSGGPYDWGGFIYWQAEPGTNARFTVSYKF
;
A
#
# COMPACT_ATOMS: atom_id res chain seq x y z
N MET A 1 45.74 -44.81 -37.95
CA MET A 1 44.40 -44.64 -38.59
C MET A 1 43.37 -45.68 -38.19
N LYS A 2 43.67 -46.95 -37.93
CA LYS A 2 42.70 -48.00 -37.54
C LYS A 2 42.10 -47.86 -36.12
N LYS A 3 42.76 -47.15 -35.20
CA LYS A 3 42.22 -46.93 -33.82
C LYS A 3 41.31 -45.72 -33.69
N ILE A 4 41.35 -44.80 -34.63
CA ILE A 4 40.45 -43.60 -34.63
C ILE A 4 39.09 -43.95 -35.27
N CYS A 5 39.05 -44.84 -36.25
CA CYS A 5 37.80 -45.35 -36.85
C CYS A 5 36.96 -46.19 -35.88
N ALA A 6 37.58 -46.92 -34.95
CA ALA A 6 36.87 -47.71 -33.95
C ALA A 6 36.24 -46.82 -32.85
N LEU A 7 36.88 -45.69 -32.51
CA LEU A 7 36.32 -44.74 -31.51
C LEU A 7 35.15 -43.92 -32.08
N VAL A 8 35.21 -43.57 -33.38
CA VAL A 8 34.11 -42.88 -34.05
C VAL A 8 32.90 -43.81 -34.27
N LEU A 9 33.14 -45.10 -34.51
CA LEU A 9 32.06 -46.10 -34.64
C LEU A 9 31.40 -46.40 -33.30
N MET A 10 32.14 -46.37 -32.17
CA MET A 10 31.55 -46.51 -30.82
C MET A 10 30.75 -45.28 -30.39
N ILE A 11 31.12 -44.07 -30.78
CA ILE A 11 30.35 -42.83 -30.46
C ILE A 11 29.07 -42.77 -31.30
N THR A 12 29.06 -43.30 -32.54
CA THR A 12 27.84 -43.33 -33.37
C THR A 12 26.80 -44.39 -32.95
N VAL A 13 27.21 -45.43 -32.22
CA VAL A 13 26.25 -46.45 -31.71
C VAL A 13 25.61 -46.02 -30.38
N TYR A 14 26.22 -45.09 -29.64
CA TYR A 14 25.63 -44.55 -28.41
C TYR A 14 24.59 -43.42 -28.62
N THR A 15 24.43 -42.95 -29.84
CA THR A 15 23.49 -41.83 -30.14
C THR A 15 22.15 -42.26 -30.74
N THR A 16 21.85 -43.54 -30.86
CA THR A 16 20.62 -44.01 -31.51
C THR A 16 19.66 -44.84 -30.61
N SER A 17 19.68 -44.61 -29.31
CA SER A 17 18.69 -45.23 -28.42
C SER A 17 18.05 -44.19 -27.49
N PHE A 18 17.60 -43.08 -28.01
CA PHE A 18 16.46 -42.41 -27.40
C PHE A 18 15.19 -43.11 -27.88
N ALA A 19 14.77 -44.10 -27.15
CA ALA A 19 13.44 -44.65 -27.25
C ALA A 19 12.49 -43.45 -27.01
N GLN A 20 11.80 -43.00 -28.04
CA GLN A 20 10.70 -42.07 -27.95
C GLN A 20 9.65 -42.79 -27.10
N SER A 21 9.57 -42.49 -25.80
CA SER A 21 8.50 -43.00 -24.96
C SER A 21 7.22 -42.42 -25.54
N ALA A 22 6.39 -43.32 -26.15
CA ALA A 22 5.12 -42.87 -26.67
C ALA A 22 4.31 -42.31 -25.49
N THR A 23 3.81 -41.09 -25.64
CA THR A 23 3.05 -40.36 -24.62
C THR A 23 1.56 -40.57 -24.82
N GLY A 24 0.76 -40.46 -23.74
CA GLY A 24 -0.69 -40.49 -23.79
C GLY A 24 -1.32 -39.12 -23.87
N VAL A 25 -2.65 -39.11 -23.98
CA VAL A 25 -3.49 -37.91 -24.05
C VAL A 25 -4.60 -38.01 -23.01
N ILE A 26 -4.95 -36.92 -22.34
CA ILE A 26 -6.18 -36.79 -21.55
C ILE A 26 -7.03 -35.72 -22.22
N GLU A 27 -8.32 -36.05 -22.45
CA GLU A 27 -9.30 -35.12 -22.95
C GLU A 27 -10.65 -35.37 -22.30
N GLY A 28 -11.60 -34.41 -22.41
CA GLY A 28 -12.95 -34.60 -21.89
C GLY A 28 -13.76 -33.31 -21.90
N LYS A 29 -14.93 -33.36 -21.34
CA LYS A 29 -15.88 -32.26 -21.27
C LYS A 29 -16.17 -31.90 -19.82
N ILE A 30 -16.17 -30.61 -19.51
CA ILE A 30 -16.51 -30.09 -18.19
C ILE A 30 -17.82 -29.35 -18.26
N THR A 31 -18.75 -29.69 -17.35
CA THR A 31 -20.06 -29.04 -17.23
C THR A 31 -20.25 -28.47 -15.83
N THR A 32 -21.04 -27.41 -15.70
CA THR A 32 -21.52 -26.86 -14.43
C THR A 32 -22.69 -27.69 -13.87
N ALA A 33 -23.08 -27.43 -12.61
CA ALA A 33 -24.15 -28.16 -11.93
C ALA A 33 -25.50 -28.10 -12.66
N ASP A 34 -25.76 -27.03 -13.40
CA ASP A 34 -26.96 -26.85 -14.25
C ASP A 34 -26.81 -27.47 -15.64
N GLY A 35 -25.74 -28.22 -15.91
CA GLY A 35 -25.50 -28.97 -17.14
C GLY A 35 -24.97 -28.14 -18.32
N LYS A 36 -24.68 -26.87 -18.14
CA LYS A 36 -24.07 -26.02 -19.17
C LYS A 36 -22.58 -26.31 -19.36
N PRO A 37 -22.01 -26.09 -20.55
CA PRO A 37 -20.57 -26.16 -20.75
C PRO A 37 -19.83 -25.18 -19.83
N ALA A 38 -18.78 -25.65 -19.18
CA ALA A 38 -17.95 -24.80 -18.29
C ALA A 38 -16.77 -24.22 -19.07
N GLU A 39 -16.99 -23.07 -19.70
CA GLU A 39 -15.93 -22.29 -20.42
C GLU A 39 -14.90 -21.72 -19.47
N GLY A 40 -13.62 -21.70 -19.89
CA GLY A 40 -12.56 -21.03 -19.15
C GLY A 40 -12.06 -21.77 -17.90
N VAL A 41 -12.46 -23.02 -17.72
CA VAL A 41 -12.02 -23.88 -16.62
C VAL A 41 -10.54 -24.21 -16.77
N THR A 42 -9.78 -24.02 -15.70
CA THR A 42 -8.38 -24.46 -15.67
C THR A 42 -8.29 -25.93 -15.30
N VAL A 43 -7.66 -26.72 -16.16
CA VAL A 43 -7.39 -28.14 -15.97
C VAL A 43 -5.89 -28.34 -15.81
N LEU A 44 -5.46 -28.81 -14.64
CA LEU A 44 -4.05 -28.94 -14.26
C LEU A 44 -3.73 -30.41 -13.96
N LEU A 45 -2.68 -30.94 -14.56
CA LEU A 45 -2.01 -32.17 -14.11
C LEU A 45 -0.97 -31.78 -13.05
N ARG A 46 -1.30 -32.04 -11.79
CA ARG A 46 -0.51 -31.58 -10.63
C ARG A 46 0.94 -32.12 -10.67
N ASN A 47 1.11 -33.38 -10.97
CA ASN A 47 2.41 -34.06 -10.92
C ASN A 47 3.39 -33.59 -12.02
N LEU A 48 2.86 -33.11 -13.15
CA LEU A 48 3.64 -32.65 -14.30
C LEU A 48 3.64 -31.11 -14.45
N ASN A 49 2.91 -30.40 -13.59
CA ASN A 49 2.69 -28.95 -13.67
C ASN A 49 2.25 -28.47 -15.07
N ARG A 50 1.45 -29.27 -15.76
CA ARG A 50 0.90 -29.00 -17.10
C ARG A 50 -0.56 -28.60 -16.97
N ASN A 51 -0.96 -27.54 -17.64
CA ASN A 51 -2.32 -27.07 -17.63
C ASN A 51 -2.86 -26.79 -19.04
N THR A 52 -4.18 -26.82 -19.15
CA THR A 52 -4.96 -26.35 -20.29
C THR A 52 -6.19 -25.60 -19.79
N ILE A 53 -6.88 -24.91 -20.68
CA ILE A 53 -8.13 -24.21 -20.37
C ILE A 53 -9.22 -24.80 -21.27
N ALA A 54 -10.37 -25.12 -20.67
CA ALA A 54 -11.52 -25.62 -21.42
C ALA A 54 -12.07 -24.52 -22.35
N ASP A 55 -12.47 -24.95 -23.56
CA ASP A 55 -13.03 -24.06 -24.58
C ASP A 55 -14.50 -23.66 -24.29
N ASN A 56 -15.14 -22.92 -25.21
CA ASN A 56 -16.50 -22.42 -25.09
C ASN A 56 -17.55 -23.54 -25.02
N ASN A 57 -17.19 -24.79 -25.39
CA ASN A 57 -18.02 -25.97 -25.29
C ASN A 57 -17.73 -26.81 -24.05
N GLY A 58 -16.81 -26.32 -23.19
CA GLY A 58 -16.33 -27.02 -22.02
C GLY A 58 -15.32 -28.12 -22.32
N TYR A 59 -14.82 -28.24 -23.54
CA TYR A 59 -13.88 -29.27 -23.94
C TYR A 59 -12.42 -28.90 -23.60
N TYR A 60 -11.68 -29.88 -23.08
CA TYR A 60 -10.26 -29.73 -22.76
C TYR A 60 -9.42 -30.86 -23.30
N LYS A 61 -8.14 -30.59 -23.57
CA LYS A 61 -7.18 -31.61 -24.04
C LYS A 61 -5.76 -31.28 -23.54
N ILE A 62 -5.11 -32.33 -23.00
CA ILE A 62 -3.69 -32.29 -22.58
C ILE A 62 -2.98 -33.42 -23.32
N THR A 63 -1.95 -33.08 -24.11
CA THR A 63 -1.18 -34.03 -24.93
C THR A 63 0.22 -34.27 -24.38
N ASN A 64 0.91 -35.29 -24.85
CA ASN A 64 2.29 -35.62 -24.51
C ASN A 64 2.48 -35.91 -23.01
N ILE A 65 1.59 -36.68 -22.40
CA ILE A 65 1.64 -37.06 -20.99
C ILE A 65 2.40 -38.40 -20.88
N GLU A 66 3.37 -38.48 -19.94
CA GLU A 66 4.05 -39.72 -19.64
C GLU A 66 3.08 -40.76 -19.09
N PRO A 67 3.21 -42.06 -19.48
CA PRO A 67 2.40 -43.11 -18.90
C PRO A 67 2.53 -43.22 -17.40
N GLY A 68 1.40 -43.40 -16.68
CA GLY A 68 1.39 -43.43 -15.21
C GLY A 68 0.11 -42.89 -14.63
N THR A 69 0.00 -42.90 -13.31
CA THR A 69 -1.14 -42.29 -12.59
C THR A 69 -0.84 -40.83 -12.30
N HIS A 70 -1.71 -39.96 -12.74
CA HIS A 70 -1.61 -38.52 -12.57
C HIS A 70 -2.83 -37.96 -11.84
N THR A 71 -2.64 -36.89 -11.07
CA THR A 71 -3.75 -36.19 -10.42
C THR A 71 -4.20 -35.02 -11.31
N LEU A 72 -5.40 -35.13 -11.85
CA LEU A 72 -6.09 -34.08 -12.59
C LEU A 72 -6.81 -33.17 -11.58
N VAL A 73 -6.51 -31.90 -11.61
CA VAL A 73 -7.15 -30.86 -10.80
C VAL A 73 -7.89 -29.92 -11.72
N VAL A 74 -9.20 -29.78 -11.50
CA VAL A 74 -10.07 -28.93 -12.30
C VAL A 74 -10.61 -27.83 -11.41
N SER A 75 -10.37 -26.57 -11.79
CA SER A 75 -10.79 -25.41 -11.00
C SER A 75 -11.50 -24.37 -11.87
N LEU A 76 -12.62 -23.88 -11.37
CA LEU A 76 -13.40 -22.79 -11.94
C LEU A 76 -13.83 -21.86 -10.80
N VAL A 77 -13.78 -20.56 -11.06
CA VAL A 77 -14.26 -19.55 -10.11
C VAL A 77 -15.68 -19.84 -9.70
N SER A 78 -15.99 -19.83 -8.41
CA SER A 78 -17.29 -20.14 -7.80
C SER A 78 -17.70 -21.62 -7.79
N HIS A 79 -16.80 -22.54 -8.12
CA HIS A 79 -17.06 -23.97 -8.09
C HIS A 79 -16.08 -24.70 -7.18
N LYS A 80 -16.48 -25.85 -6.65
CA LYS A 80 -15.60 -26.75 -5.90
C LYS A 80 -14.51 -27.28 -6.83
N ASP A 81 -13.25 -27.23 -6.40
CA ASP A 81 -12.17 -27.91 -7.13
C ASP A 81 -12.45 -29.41 -7.14
N VAL A 82 -12.32 -30.02 -8.31
CA VAL A 82 -12.43 -31.48 -8.49
C VAL A 82 -11.02 -32.02 -8.66
N GLU A 83 -10.64 -32.96 -7.81
CA GLU A 83 -9.39 -33.71 -7.92
C GLU A 83 -9.73 -35.17 -8.27
N GLN A 84 -9.15 -35.68 -9.37
CA GLN A 84 -9.33 -37.04 -9.81
C GLN A 84 -8.02 -37.68 -10.23
N GLU A 85 -7.77 -38.89 -9.77
CA GLU A 85 -6.66 -39.70 -10.29
C GLU A 85 -7.02 -40.28 -11.66
N VAL A 86 -6.07 -40.14 -12.59
CA VAL A 86 -6.24 -40.58 -13.99
C VAL A 86 -5.03 -41.41 -14.38
N ALA A 87 -5.29 -42.64 -14.82
CA ALA A 87 -4.26 -43.49 -15.40
C ALA A 87 -4.09 -43.16 -16.89
N VAL A 88 -2.88 -42.86 -17.29
CA VAL A 88 -2.49 -42.59 -18.69
C VAL A 88 -1.68 -43.79 -19.22
N GLU A 89 -2.14 -44.36 -20.28
CA GLU A 89 -1.46 -45.45 -20.97
C GLU A 89 -0.73 -44.95 -22.22
N ASN A 90 0.29 -45.65 -22.57
CA ASN A 90 1.14 -45.36 -23.71
C ASN A 90 0.38 -45.35 -25.04
N GLY A 91 0.43 -44.23 -25.77
CA GLY A 91 -0.24 -44.07 -27.09
C GLY A 91 -1.76 -44.03 -27.05
N LYS A 92 -2.39 -44.00 -25.85
CA LYS A 92 -3.86 -43.97 -25.71
C LYS A 92 -4.36 -42.59 -25.29
N THR A 93 -5.61 -42.32 -25.63
CA THR A 93 -6.38 -41.19 -25.12
C THR A 93 -7.29 -41.64 -23.99
N THR A 94 -7.17 -41.01 -22.83
CA THR A 94 -8.06 -41.20 -21.69
C THR A 94 -9.09 -40.08 -21.68
N THR A 95 -10.37 -40.41 -21.77
CA THR A 95 -11.47 -39.42 -21.74
C THR A 95 -12.03 -39.32 -20.32
N ILE A 96 -12.06 -38.10 -19.76
CA ILE A 96 -12.58 -37.82 -18.43
C ILE A 96 -13.54 -36.63 -18.49
N ASP A 97 -14.83 -36.93 -18.35
CA ASP A 97 -15.86 -35.90 -18.25
C ASP A 97 -16.10 -35.56 -16.77
N LEU A 98 -16.19 -34.25 -16.46
CA LEU A 98 -16.31 -33.77 -15.10
C LEU A 98 -17.50 -32.80 -14.94
N LYS A 99 -18.10 -32.84 -13.77
CA LYS A 99 -19.19 -31.93 -13.39
C LYS A 99 -18.72 -31.09 -12.21
N LEU A 100 -18.76 -29.74 -12.34
CA LEU A 100 -18.43 -28.82 -11.31
C LEU A 100 -19.64 -28.43 -10.48
N GLU A 101 -19.57 -28.62 -9.18
CA GLU A 101 -20.56 -28.13 -8.24
C GLU A 101 -20.22 -26.70 -7.80
N LEU A 102 -21.28 -25.89 -7.57
CA LEU A 102 -21.10 -24.57 -6.98
C LEU A 102 -20.41 -24.70 -5.62
N SER A 103 -19.44 -23.87 -5.38
CA SER A 103 -18.78 -23.78 -4.09
C SER A 103 -19.43 -22.68 -3.25
N ASN A 104 -19.97 -23.02 -2.09
CA ASN A 104 -20.35 -22.05 -1.08
C ASN A 104 -19.11 -21.50 -0.33
N ARG A 105 -17.88 -21.95 -0.69
CA ARG A 105 -16.63 -21.39 -0.17
C ARG A 105 -16.38 -20.02 -0.78
N GLU A 106 -16.08 -19.07 0.09
CA GLU A 106 -15.81 -17.68 -0.22
C GLU A 106 -15.10 -17.44 -1.57
N LEU A 107 -15.81 -16.82 -2.49
CA LEU A 107 -15.33 -16.26 -3.77
C LEU A 107 -14.04 -15.40 -3.61
N ASN A 108 -13.74 -14.96 -2.39
CA ASN A 108 -12.63 -14.10 -2.07
C ASN A 108 -11.24 -14.77 -2.14
N GLU A 109 -11.14 -16.08 -1.90
CA GLU A 109 -9.84 -16.78 -1.89
C GLU A 109 -9.34 -17.17 -3.28
N VAL A 110 -10.25 -17.52 -4.19
CA VAL A 110 -9.89 -17.96 -5.56
C VAL A 110 -9.45 -16.79 -6.44
N VAL A 111 -10.07 -15.62 -6.27
CA VAL A 111 -9.71 -14.40 -7.02
C VAL A 111 -8.30 -13.87 -6.67
N VAL A 112 -7.87 -14.06 -5.42
CA VAL A 112 -6.50 -13.70 -4.98
C VAL A 112 -5.44 -14.50 -5.75
N ILE A 113 -5.72 -15.74 -6.14
CA ILE A 113 -4.74 -16.61 -6.79
C ILE A 113 -4.59 -16.31 -8.28
N ALA A 114 -5.68 -16.01 -8.99
CA ALA A 114 -5.64 -15.62 -10.41
C ALA A 114 -4.86 -14.29 -10.62
N ASN A 115 -4.91 -13.39 -9.66
CA ASN A 115 -4.28 -12.06 -9.74
C ASN A 115 -2.83 -12.00 -9.23
N LYS A 116 -2.30 -13.06 -8.60
CA LYS A 116 -0.91 -13.08 -8.07
C LYS A 116 0.18 -12.85 -9.12
N ASN A 117 -0.12 -13.08 -10.38
CA ASN A 117 0.81 -12.94 -11.49
C ASN A 117 0.48 -11.76 -12.42
N SER A 118 -0.31 -10.80 -11.99
CA SER A 118 -0.74 -9.64 -12.78
C SER A 118 -0.41 -8.32 -12.08
N PHE A 119 -0.14 -7.28 -12.88
CA PHE A 119 -0.05 -5.90 -12.38
C PHE A 119 -1.42 -5.29 -12.09
N LYS A 120 -2.51 -5.99 -12.40
CA LYS A 120 -3.87 -5.56 -12.18
C LYS A 120 -4.62 -6.49 -11.23
N SER A 121 -5.63 -5.98 -10.55
CA SER A 121 -6.64 -6.72 -9.81
C SER A 121 -8.04 -6.28 -10.25
N ASN A 122 -9.00 -7.19 -10.31
CA ASN A 122 -10.39 -6.90 -10.68
C ASN A 122 -11.30 -6.69 -9.46
N ARG A 123 -10.85 -7.04 -8.27
CA ARG A 123 -11.61 -6.96 -7.03
C ARG A 123 -10.79 -6.38 -5.90
N MET A 124 -11.48 -5.71 -5.02
CA MET A 124 -10.97 -5.28 -3.72
C MET A 124 -10.79 -6.47 -2.78
N SER A 125 -10.03 -6.28 -1.71
CA SER A 125 -10.03 -7.23 -0.60
C SER A 125 -11.30 -7.10 0.24
N SER A 126 -11.66 -8.15 0.98
CA SER A 126 -12.77 -8.12 1.94
C SER A 126 -12.58 -7.07 3.05
N SER A 127 -11.35 -6.64 3.29
CA SER A 127 -11.06 -5.60 4.27
C SER A 127 -11.61 -4.22 3.89
N LEU A 128 -11.90 -3.97 2.62
CA LEU A 128 -12.62 -2.76 2.17
C LEU A 128 -14.15 -2.87 2.32
N ARG A 129 -14.69 -3.98 2.84
CA ARG A 129 -16.11 -4.20 3.15
C ARG A 129 -17.05 -4.22 1.93
N LEU A 130 -16.58 -3.86 0.72
CA LEU A 130 -17.36 -3.85 -0.52
C LEU A 130 -17.16 -5.14 -1.31
N GLU A 131 -18.24 -5.69 -1.87
CA GLU A 131 -18.20 -6.90 -2.70
C GLU A 131 -18.33 -6.61 -4.21
N THR A 132 -18.71 -5.37 -4.55
CA THR A 132 -18.89 -4.93 -5.94
C THR A 132 -17.54 -4.96 -6.70
N PRO A 133 -17.49 -5.48 -7.94
CA PRO A 133 -16.29 -5.45 -8.77
C PRO A 133 -15.75 -4.02 -8.98
N LEU A 134 -14.42 -3.86 -9.11
CA LEU A 134 -13.79 -2.55 -9.31
C LEU A 134 -14.34 -1.78 -10.52
N LEU A 135 -14.67 -2.49 -11.60
CA LEU A 135 -15.26 -1.89 -12.81
C LEU A 135 -16.59 -1.19 -12.51
N GLU A 136 -17.40 -1.79 -11.62
CA GLU A 136 -18.76 -1.38 -11.30
C GLU A 136 -18.84 -0.39 -10.14
N THR A 137 -17.81 -0.36 -9.28
CA THR A 137 -17.77 0.50 -8.08
C THR A 137 -17.67 1.97 -8.49
N PRO A 138 -18.57 2.87 -8.00
CA PRO A 138 -18.54 4.29 -8.32
C PRO A 138 -17.47 5.04 -7.52
N GLN A 139 -16.21 4.65 -7.66
CA GLN A 139 -15.07 5.29 -6.99
C GLN A 139 -13.75 4.91 -7.67
N ASN A 140 -12.79 5.83 -7.67
CA ASN A 140 -11.43 5.54 -8.13
C ASN A 140 -10.67 4.76 -7.03
N ILE A 141 -10.42 3.47 -7.28
CA ILE A 141 -9.64 2.61 -6.42
C ILE A 141 -8.52 1.97 -7.24
N GLN A 142 -7.28 2.12 -6.77
CA GLN A 142 -6.10 1.59 -7.45
C GLN A 142 -5.36 0.60 -6.54
N ILE A 143 -4.97 -0.53 -7.10
CA ILE A 143 -4.36 -1.63 -6.34
C ILE A 143 -2.92 -1.85 -6.81
N VAL A 144 -1.98 -1.81 -5.86
CA VAL A 144 -0.59 -2.22 -6.04
C VAL A 144 -0.47 -3.68 -5.62
N THR A 145 -0.26 -4.56 -6.61
CA THR A 145 -0.25 -6.01 -6.39
C THR A 145 1.10 -6.52 -5.89
N ALA A 146 1.11 -7.70 -5.24
CA ALA A 146 2.35 -8.36 -4.82
C ALA A 146 3.32 -8.59 -6.00
N LYS A 147 2.82 -8.89 -7.21
CA LYS A 147 3.66 -9.04 -8.40
C LYS A 147 4.41 -7.76 -8.72
N LEU A 148 3.75 -6.62 -8.68
CA LEU A 148 4.35 -5.32 -8.96
C LEU A 148 5.36 -4.93 -7.87
N ILE A 149 5.02 -5.17 -6.59
CA ILE A 149 5.93 -4.99 -5.45
C ILE A 149 7.22 -5.80 -5.64
N ASN A 150 7.10 -7.08 -6.01
CA ASN A 150 8.23 -7.97 -6.22
C ASN A 150 9.05 -7.62 -7.48
N ASP A 151 8.39 -7.20 -8.57
CA ASP A 151 9.06 -6.84 -9.82
C ASP A 151 9.95 -5.60 -9.64
N GLN A 152 9.47 -4.61 -8.91
CA GLN A 152 10.19 -3.39 -8.56
C GLN A 152 11.09 -3.54 -7.32
N GLN A 153 11.08 -4.70 -6.65
CA GLN A 153 11.74 -4.93 -5.35
C GLN A 153 11.48 -3.82 -4.34
N ILE A 154 10.21 -3.48 -4.15
CA ILE A 154 9.78 -2.54 -3.11
C ILE A 154 9.85 -3.27 -1.76
N PHE A 155 10.58 -2.72 -0.79
CA PHE A 155 10.76 -3.35 0.51
C PHE A 155 9.90 -2.72 1.62
N ASP A 156 9.54 -1.43 1.49
CA ASP A 156 8.61 -0.74 2.42
C ASP A 156 7.74 0.31 1.69
N MET A 157 6.81 0.93 2.42
CA MET A 157 5.87 1.93 1.89
C MET A 157 6.56 3.16 1.30
N LEU A 158 7.72 3.56 1.81
CA LEU A 158 8.43 4.77 1.39
C LEU A 158 9.24 4.53 0.10
N GLU A 159 9.59 3.30 -0.22
CA GLU A 159 10.50 2.96 -1.33
C GLU A 159 9.85 2.85 -2.72
N GLY A 160 8.74 3.50 -2.99
CA GLY A 160 8.24 3.56 -4.36
C GLY A 160 6.86 2.96 -4.59
N VAL A 161 6.09 2.70 -3.55
CA VAL A 161 4.69 2.29 -3.68
C VAL A 161 3.89 3.35 -4.45
N THR A 162 4.10 4.64 -4.12
CA THR A 162 3.36 5.77 -4.69
C THR A 162 3.51 5.92 -6.20
N ARG A 163 4.65 5.52 -6.80
CA ARG A 163 4.83 5.59 -8.27
C ARG A 163 3.93 4.64 -9.06
N ASN A 164 3.19 3.78 -8.36
CA ASN A 164 2.23 2.86 -8.96
C ASN A 164 0.78 3.36 -8.87
N VAL A 165 0.58 4.60 -8.39
CA VAL A 165 -0.73 5.20 -8.14
C VAL A 165 -0.78 6.61 -8.72
N SER A 166 -1.83 6.94 -9.49
CA SER A 166 -1.97 8.28 -10.07
C SER A 166 -2.09 9.35 -8.98
N GLY A 167 -1.30 10.41 -9.08
CA GLY A 167 -1.33 11.56 -8.19
C GLY A 167 -0.91 11.29 -6.74
N ALA A 168 -0.42 10.09 -6.41
CA ALA A 168 0.14 9.82 -5.11
C ALA A 168 1.61 10.23 -5.06
N THR A 169 1.97 11.02 -4.05
CA THR A 169 3.35 11.40 -3.76
C THR A 169 3.67 11.09 -2.31
N ARG A 170 4.93 10.84 -2.01
CA ARG A 170 5.38 10.65 -0.64
C ARG A 170 6.00 11.94 -0.13
N ILE A 171 5.78 12.23 1.13
CA ILE A 171 6.59 13.15 1.92
C ILE A 171 7.30 12.26 2.94
N GLU A 172 8.59 12.11 2.80
CA GLU A 172 9.38 11.44 3.80
C GLU A 172 9.58 12.41 4.96
N HIS A 173 9.03 12.07 6.11
CA HIS A 173 9.14 12.87 7.32
C HIS A 173 9.34 11.90 8.47
N TRP A 174 10.43 12.05 9.25
CA TRP A 174 10.75 11.17 10.36
C TRP A 174 10.95 9.68 9.99
N ASP A 175 11.65 9.37 8.94
CA ASP A 175 12.21 8.10 8.47
C ASP A 175 11.35 6.82 8.48
N ASN A 176 10.41 6.64 9.38
CA ASN A 176 9.80 5.33 9.65
C ASN A 176 8.29 5.27 9.59
N TYR A 177 7.62 6.35 9.26
CA TYR A 177 6.19 6.31 8.93
C TYR A 177 5.90 6.96 7.57
N ALA A 178 4.95 6.36 6.83
CA ALA A 178 4.60 6.86 5.53
C ALA A 178 3.68 8.07 5.63
N ARG A 179 4.13 9.21 5.12
CA ARG A 179 3.27 10.34 4.84
C ARG A 179 3.05 10.41 3.34
N ILE A 180 1.86 9.99 2.91
CA ILE A 180 1.48 9.96 1.50
C ILE A 180 0.42 11.02 1.26
N THR A 181 0.60 11.80 0.19
CA THR A 181 -0.38 12.79 -0.26
C THR A 181 -1.05 12.32 -1.55
N MET A 182 -2.32 12.57 -1.67
CA MET A 182 -3.09 12.46 -2.90
C MET A 182 -4.05 13.65 -2.98
N ARG A 183 -4.37 14.12 -4.18
CA ARG A 183 -5.39 15.15 -4.39
C ARG A 183 -5.22 16.38 -3.47
N GLY A 184 -3.97 16.77 -3.20
CA GLY A 184 -3.62 17.98 -2.44
C GLY A 184 -3.62 17.82 -0.92
N SER A 185 -3.70 16.60 -0.36
CA SER A 185 -3.57 16.41 1.09
C SER A 185 -3.06 15.04 1.51
N ASN A 186 -2.71 14.94 2.80
CA ASN A 186 -2.30 13.68 3.41
C ASN A 186 -3.46 12.70 3.47
N ILE A 187 -3.19 11.43 3.23
CA ILE A 187 -4.18 10.35 3.30
C ILE A 187 -3.98 9.49 4.54
N ALA A 188 -5.07 8.90 5.01
CA ALA A 188 -5.03 8.03 6.18
C ALA A 188 -4.39 6.66 5.87
N ALA A 189 -3.75 6.06 6.88
CA ALA A 189 -3.15 4.73 6.80
C ALA A 189 -4.09 3.67 7.40
N PHE A 190 -4.38 2.63 6.62
CA PHE A 190 -5.14 1.46 7.07
C PHE A 190 -4.30 0.19 6.92
N ARG A 191 -4.51 -0.76 7.83
CA ARG A 191 -3.99 -2.13 7.75
C ARG A 191 -5.13 -3.11 7.95
N ASN A 192 -5.39 -3.98 6.97
CA ASN A 192 -6.50 -4.94 6.98
C ASN A 192 -7.87 -4.31 7.32
N GLY A 193 -8.14 -3.11 6.79
CA GLY A 193 -9.39 -2.39 7.03
C GLY A 193 -9.49 -1.64 8.36
N MET A 194 -8.43 -1.60 9.16
CA MET A 194 -8.33 -0.87 10.42
C MET A 194 -7.53 0.41 10.24
N ASN A 195 -8.07 1.55 10.67
CA ASN A 195 -7.35 2.83 10.65
C ASN A 195 -6.22 2.80 11.70
N VAL A 196 -4.97 2.69 11.21
CA VAL A 196 -3.76 2.61 12.05
C VAL A 196 -3.02 3.95 12.17
N SER A 197 -3.51 5.02 11.54
CA SER A 197 -2.89 6.35 11.62
C SER A 197 -2.75 6.81 13.09
N THR A 198 -1.58 7.34 13.44
CA THR A 198 -1.28 7.99 14.72
C THR A 198 -0.51 9.28 14.45
N THR A 199 -0.24 10.08 15.47
CA THR A 199 0.46 11.37 15.33
C THR A 199 1.86 11.20 14.71
N TRP A 200 2.66 10.24 15.21
CA TRP A 200 3.98 9.87 14.68
C TRP A 200 4.11 8.35 14.67
N GLY A 201 3.63 7.73 13.63
CA GLY A 201 3.60 6.28 13.46
C GLY A 201 2.29 5.81 12.84
N PRO A 202 2.02 4.52 12.73
CA PRO A 202 2.91 3.40 13.11
C PRO A 202 4.11 3.24 12.18
N LEU A 203 5.01 2.31 12.53
CA LEU A 203 6.10 1.89 11.66
C LEU A 203 5.54 1.41 10.31
N THR A 204 6.15 1.84 9.20
CA THR A 204 5.76 1.38 7.87
C THR A 204 5.88 -0.13 7.73
N GLU A 205 4.93 -0.74 7.03
CA GLU A 205 4.91 -2.17 6.79
C GLU A 205 6.05 -2.61 5.89
N ASP A 206 6.68 -3.71 6.26
CA ASP A 206 7.59 -4.42 5.38
C ASP A 206 6.82 -5.20 4.32
N MET A 207 7.25 -5.09 3.06
CA MET A 207 6.54 -5.70 1.92
C MET A 207 6.60 -7.24 1.91
N SER A 208 7.46 -7.88 2.71
CA SER A 208 7.47 -9.35 2.83
C SER A 208 6.14 -9.92 3.35
N MET A 209 5.43 -9.18 4.20
CA MET A 209 4.16 -9.60 4.77
C MET A 209 2.94 -9.09 3.99
N VAL A 210 3.13 -8.26 2.95
CA VAL A 210 2.05 -7.58 2.22
C VAL A 210 1.60 -8.40 1.02
N GLU A 211 0.28 -8.60 0.89
CA GLU A 211 -0.34 -9.23 -0.28
C GLU A 211 -0.66 -8.18 -1.37
N ARG A 212 -1.15 -7.01 -0.96
CA ARG A 212 -1.48 -5.86 -1.83
C ARG A 212 -1.63 -4.58 -1.03
N ILE A 213 -1.62 -3.46 -1.74
CA ILE A 213 -1.97 -2.17 -1.16
C ILE A 213 -3.08 -1.57 -2.00
N GLU A 214 -4.15 -1.12 -1.37
CA GLU A 214 -5.34 -0.57 -2.00
C GLU A 214 -5.41 0.92 -1.70
N PHE A 215 -5.39 1.76 -2.73
CA PHE A 215 -5.54 3.20 -2.62
C PHE A 215 -6.96 3.58 -2.99
N VAL A 216 -7.72 4.05 -2.01
CA VAL A 216 -9.10 4.52 -2.17
C VAL A 216 -9.09 6.02 -2.19
N LYS A 217 -9.53 6.62 -3.29
CA LYS A 217 -9.47 8.06 -3.51
C LYS A 217 -10.81 8.71 -3.21
N GLY A 218 -10.76 9.88 -2.58
CA GLY A 218 -11.96 10.56 -2.07
C GLY A 218 -12.35 10.11 -0.67
N PRO A 219 -13.37 10.72 -0.05
CA PRO A 219 -13.74 10.56 1.36
C PRO A 219 -14.02 9.13 1.82
N ALA A 220 -14.61 8.28 0.97
CA ALA A 220 -14.90 6.88 1.25
C ALA A 220 -15.59 6.63 2.61
N GLY A 221 -16.72 7.29 2.82
CA GLY A 221 -17.46 7.30 4.08
C GLY A 221 -17.86 5.90 4.62
N PHE A 222 -17.85 4.85 3.79
CA PHE A 222 -18.05 3.47 4.21
C PHE A 222 -16.88 2.91 5.06
N MET A 223 -15.70 3.53 4.99
CA MET A 223 -14.50 3.11 5.72
C MET A 223 -14.00 4.18 6.68
N LEU A 224 -13.96 5.44 6.22
CA LEU A 224 -13.31 6.53 6.92
C LEU A 224 -14.28 7.16 7.94
N ALA A 225 -13.97 7.03 9.23
CA ALA A 225 -14.77 7.61 10.30
C ALA A 225 -14.64 9.14 10.36
N ASN A 226 -13.39 9.59 10.35
CA ASN A 226 -12.97 10.96 10.20
C ASN A 226 -11.63 10.95 9.46
N GLY A 227 -11.35 11.98 8.69
CA GLY A 227 -10.11 12.10 7.92
C GLY A 227 -10.25 13.02 6.73
N ASP A 228 -9.13 13.28 6.10
CA ASP A 228 -9.04 14.13 4.95
C ASP A 228 -9.84 13.59 3.75
N PRO A 229 -10.52 14.46 2.99
CA PRO A 229 -11.37 14.05 1.86
C PRO A 229 -10.58 13.47 0.67
N SER A 230 -9.26 13.44 0.71
CA SER A 230 -8.43 12.89 -0.38
C SER A 230 -8.36 11.38 -0.37
N GLY A 231 -8.67 10.72 0.74
CA GLY A 231 -8.77 9.26 0.82
C GLY A 231 -7.84 8.58 1.81
N PHE A 232 -7.55 7.32 1.54
CA PHE A 232 -6.68 6.49 2.36
C PHE A 232 -5.98 5.41 1.53
N TYR A 233 -4.92 4.81 2.09
CA TYR A 233 -4.39 3.54 1.61
C TYR A 233 -4.65 2.42 2.62
N ASN A 234 -4.82 1.20 2.13
CA ASN A 234 -5.07 0.00 2.94
C ASN A 234 -4.04 -1.08 2.62
N VAL A 235 -3.19 -1.38 3.57
CA VAL A 235 -2.22 -2.48 3.48
C VAL A 235 -2.91 -3.78 3.85
N VAL A 236 -2.99 -4.70 2.91
CA VAL A 236 -3.56 -6.05 3.11
C VAL A 236 -2.43 -7.03 3.34
N THR A 237 -2.36 -7.62 4.52
CA THR A 237 -1.35 -8.61 4.86
C THR A 237 -1.71 -9.99 4.32
N LYS A 238 -0.69 -10.81 4.06
CA LYS A 238 -0.85 -12.17 3.55
C LYS A 238 -1.58 -13.06 4.55
N LYS A 239 -2.57 -13.83 4.07
CA LYS A 239 -3.36 -14.78 4.87
C LYS A 239 -3.09 -16.21 4.42
N PRO A 240 -3.34 -17.23 5.27
CA PRO A 240 -3.25 -18.65 4.90
C PRO A 240 -4.14 -18.98 3.71
N SER A 241 -3.61 -19.64 2.69
CA SER A 241 -4.38 -20.10 1.53
C SER A 241 -4.71 -21.59 1.54
N GLY A 242 -4.22 -22.33 2.54
CA GLY A 242 -4.40 -23.78 2.65
C GLY A 242 -3.63 -24.60 1.63
N ARG A 243 -2.79 -23.98 0.81
CA ARG A 243 -1.91 -24.64 -0.16
C ARG A 243 -0.51 -24.70 0.39
N ASN A 244 0.09 -25.89 0.41
CA ASN A 244 1.47 -26.05 0.83
C ASN A 244 2.39 -25.43 -0.23
N LYS A 245 2.99 -24.30 0.11
CA LYS A 245 3.94 -23.56 -0.72
C LYS A 245 4.82 -22.67 0.14
N GLY A 246 5.99 -22.34 -0.36
CA GLY A 246 6.90 -21.43 0.29
C GLY A 246 7.72 -20.64 -0.70
N GLU A 247 8.25 -19.52 -0.25
CA GLU A 247 9.25 -18.73 -0.95
C GLU A 247 10.28 -18.23 0.07
N VAL A 248 11.56 -18.44 -0.22
CA VAL A 248 12.64 -17.82 0.51
C VAL A 248 13.43 -16.94 -0.43
N SER A 249 13.93 -15.82 0.07
CA SER A 249 14.77 -14.93 -0.73
C SER A 249 15.91 -14.33 0.07
N VAL A 250 17.01 -14.03 -0.63
CA VAL A 250 18.15 -13.28 -0.13
C VAL A 250 18.40 -12.12 -1.08
N SER A 251 18.59 -10.93 -0.54
CA SER A 251 18.90 -9.73 -1.31
C SER A 251 20.17 -9.07 -0.78
N LEU A 252 21.00 -8.63 -1.70
CA LEU A 252 22.21 -7.86 -1.46
C LEU A 252 22.10 -6.56 -2.25
N GLY A 253 22.73 -5.48 -1.79
CA GLY A 253 22.65 -4.23 -2.54
C GLY A 253 23.58 -3.13 -2.04
N SER A 254 23.46 -1.98 -2.66
CA SER A 254 24.16 -0.76 -2.27
C SER A 254 23.85 -0.39 -0.82
N PHE A 255 24.76 0.29 -0.18
CA PHE A 255 24.66 0.73 1.21
C PHE A 255 24.59 -0.44 2.19
N ASP A 256 25.44 -1.45 1.98
CA ASP A 256 25.57 -2.64 2.84
C ASP A 256 24.20 -3.31 3.11
N LEU A 257 23.35 -3.36 2.07
CA LEU A 257 22.08 -4.04 2.18
C LEU A 257 22.28 -5.56 2.19
N TYR A 258 21.89 -6.18 3.30
CA TYR A 258 21.75 -7.63 3.48
C TYR A 258 20.32 -7.90 3.96
N ARG A 259 19.55 -8.64 3.18
CA ARG A 259 18.16 -8.93 3.52
C ARG A 259 17.80 -10.38 3.23
N ALA A 260 17.10 -11.03 4.14
CA ALA A 260 16.53 -12.36 3.96
C ALA A 260 15.05 -12.37 4.30
N THR A 261 14.25 -13.12 3.53
CA THR A 261 12.82 -13.29 3.79
C THR A 261 12.40 -14.75 3.64
N ALA A 262 11.38 -15.15 4.40
CA ALA A 262 10.69 -16.43 4.23
C ALA A 262 9.16 -16.21 4.30
N ASP A 263 8.43 -16.82 3.37
CA ASP A 263 6.97 -16.84 3.30
C ASP A 263 6.52 -18.31 3.18
N LEU A 264 5.95 -18.86 4.24
CA LEU A 264 5.53 -20.24 4.36
C LEU A 264 4.02 -20.32 4.53
N ASP A 265 3.35 -21.14 3.73
CA ASP A 265 1.87 -21.26 3.70
C ASP A 265 1.48 -22.73 3.62
N GLY A 266 0.49 -23.16 4.42
CA GLY A 266 0.10 -24.55 4.42
C GLY A 266 -1.01 -24.93 5.39
N LYS A 267 -1.18 -26.24 5.55
CA LYS A 267 -2.11 -26.87 6.50
C LYS A 267 -1.36 -27.39 7.70
N LEU A 268 -1.85 -27.10 8.92
CA LEU A 268 -1.32 -27.64 10.17
C LEU A 268 -2.06 -28.93 10.60
N SER A 269 -3.34 -29.03 10.30
CA SER A 269 -4.14 -30.22 10.63
C SER A 269 -4.33 -31.15 9.42
N LYS A 270 -4.46 -32.45 9.66
CA LYS A 270 -4.68 -33.45 8.61
C LYS A 270 -6.01 -33.28 7.89
N ASP A 271 -7.05 -32.84 8.60
CA ASP A 271 -8.38 -32.54 8.04
C ASP A 271 -8.42 -31.23 7.25
N GLY A 272 -7.30 -30.48 7.22
CA GLY A 272 -7.20 -29.20 6.52
C GLY A 272 -7.99 -28.06 7.13
N LYS A 273 -8.52 -28.20 8.35
CA LYS A 273 -9.28 -27.13 9.02
C LYS A 273 -8.40 -26.07 9.66
N LEU A 274 -7.21 -26.43 10.14
CA LEU A 274 -6.24 -25.47 10.69
C LEU A 274 -5.17 -25.16 9.64
N LEU A 275 -5.16 -23.90 9.21
CA LEU A 275 -4.24 -23.37 8.20
C LEU A 275 -3.25 -22.42 8.85
N TYR A 276 -2.04 -22.31 8.30
CA TYR A 276 -1.05 -21.35 8.76
C TYR A 276 -0.42 -20.57 7.62
N ARG A 277 0.06 -19.38 7.93
CA ARG A 277 1.06 -18.66 7.14
C ARG A 277 2.05 -18.00 8.06
N LEU A 278 3.33 -18.06 7.70
CA LEU A 278 4.41 -17.43 8.43
C LEU A 278 5.24 -16.57 7.48
N ASN A 279 5.33 -15.28 7.77
CA ASN A 279 6.25 -14.38 7.11
C ASN A 279 7.33 -13.96 8.10
N VAL A 280 8.60 -14.09 7.67
CA VAL A 280 9.76 -13.66 8.45
C VAL A 280 10.67 -12.83 7.56
N MET A 281 11.22 -11.77 8.08
CA MET A 281 12.19 -10.91 7.40
C MET A 281 13.26 -10.46 8.40
N GLY A 282 14.50 -10.42 7.93
CA GLY A 282 15.62 -9.74 8.58
C GLY A 282 16.39 -8.90 7.57
N GLN A 283 16.80 -7.70 7.98
CA GLN A 283 17.53 -6.74 7.15
C GLN A 283 18.58 -5.99 7.97
N LEU A 284 19.77 -5.88 7.41
CA LEU A 284 20.78 -4.90 7.77
C LEU A 284 20.95 -3.98 6.56
N LYS A 285 20.99 -2.66 6.78
CA LYS A 285 21.10 -1.68 5.71
C LYS A 285 21.71 -0.39 6.25
N GLY A 286 22.80 0.05 5.63
CA GLY A 286 23.32 1.42 5.77
C GLY A 286 22.53 2.42 4.91
N SER A 287 23.09 3.58 4.72
CA SER A 287 22.49 4.67 3.96
C SER A 287 23.53 5.34 3.03
N HIS A 288 23.05 6.14 2.11
CA HIS A 288 23.89 7.07 1.35
C HIS A 288 24.36 8.27 2.20
N ARG A 289 23.72 8.48 3.36
CA ARG A 289 24.10 9.48 4.36
C ARG A 289 25.09 8.87 5.34
N ASP A 290 26.05 9.68 5.79
CA ASP A 290 27.03 9.25 6.76
C ASP A 290 26.36 8.90 8.10
N PHE A 291 26.81 7.84 8.76
CA PHE A 291 26.33 7.30 10.05
C PHE A 291 24.87 6.85 10.09
N ASP A 292 24.14 6.92 8.98
CA ASP A 292 22.73 6.56 8.93
C ASP A 292 22.54 5.08 8.53
N PHE A 293 21.53 4.42 9.09
CA PHE A 293 21.24 3.02 8.85
C PHE A 293 19.76 2.70 9.14
N ASN A 294 19.29 1.55 8.65
CA ASN A 294 17.94 1.06 8.92
C ASN A 294 17.95 -0.48 9.03
N ASN A 295 18.20 -0.98 10.24
CA ASN A 295 18.18 -2.39 10.54
C ASN A 295 16.78 -2.80 10.97
N ARG A 296 16.22 -3.85 10.36
CA ARG A 296 14.83 -4.24 10.60
C ARG A 296 14.70 -5.76 10.71
N TYR A 297 13.71 -6.20 11.49
CA TYR A 297 13.16 -7.54 11.35
C TYR A 297 11.65 -7.52 11.52
N SER A 298 11.00 -8.54 10.97
CA SER A 298 9.57 -8.78 11.19
C SER A 298 9.25 -10.26 11.28
N ILE A 299 8.27 -10.60 12.11
CA ILE A 299 7.69 -11.94 12.25
C ILE A 299 6.18 -11.80 12.26
N VAL A 300 5.52 -12.49 11.32
CA VAL A 300 4.05 -12.41 11.16
C VAL A 300 3.48 -13.82 10.99
N PRO A 301 3.22 -14.54 12.10
CA PRO A 301 2.45 -15.77 12.09
C PRO A 301 0.95 -15.44 11.96
N VAL A 302 0.27 -16.20 11.09
CA VAL A 302 -1.16 -16.14 10.87
C VAL A 302 -1.73 -17.55 10.97
N LEU A 303 -2.77 -17.74 11.76
CA LEU A 303 -3.55 -18.95 11.87
C LEU A 303 -4.97 -18.70 11.36
N LYS A 304 -5.49 -19.62 10.57
CA LYS A 304 -6.90 -19.61 10.16
C LYS A 304 -7.51 -20.96 10.53
N TYR A 305 -8.58 -20.95 11.30
CA TYR A 305 -9.34 -22.14 11.68
C TYR A 305 -10.70 -22.11 10.99
N LEU A 306 -10.99 -23.15 10.21
CA LEU A 306 -12.26 -23.41 9.55
C LEU A 306 -13.12 -24.22 10.52
N ILE A 307 -14.02 -23.56 11.25
CA ILE A 307 -14.92 -24.24 12.21
C ILE A 307 -15.83 -25.19 11.45
N ASP A 308 -16.45 -24.67 10.39
CA ASP A 308 -17.26 -25.37 9.42
C ASP A 308 -17.13 -24.70 8.03
N ASP A 309 -17.94 -25.11 7.05
CA ASP A 309 -17.91 -24.56 5.70
C ASP A 309 -18.34 -23.09 5.61
N ASN A 310 -19.07 -22.60 6.61
CA ASN A 310 -19.62 -21.25 6.67
C ASN A 310 -18.89 -20.33 7.65
N THR A 311 -18.09 -20.90 8.57
CA THR A 311 -17.55 -20.16 9.71
C THR A 311 -16.03 -20.31 9.79
N SER A 312 -15.33 -19.19 9.86
CA SER A 312 -13.87 -19.18 10.07
C SER A 312 -13.42 -18.12 11.04
N VAL A 313 -12.31 -18.40 11.73
CA VAL A 313 -11.58 -17.46 12.60
C VAL A 313 -10.15 -17.35 12.10
N THR A 314 -9.69 -16.12 11.89
CA THR A 314 -8.28 -15.84 11.56
C THR A 314 -7.65 -15.04 12.69
N LEU A 315 -6.48 -15.48 13.15
CA LEU A 315 -5.67 -14.78 14.14
C LEU A 315 -4.32 -14.44 13.52
N GLU A 316 -3.96 -13.16 13.51
CA GLU A 316 -2.67 -12.65 13.03
C GLU A 316 -1.94 -11.95 14.18
N TYR A 317 -0.68 -12.30 14.38
CA TYR A 317 0.24 -11.51 15.17
C TYR A 317 1.27 -10.88 14.27
N THR A 318 1.55 -9.60 14.47
CA THR A 318 2.60 -8.86 13.76
C THR A 318 3.59 -8.31 14.78
N HIS A 319 4.86 -8.57 14.58
CA HIS A 319 5.94 -7.87 15.27
C HIS A 319 6.92 -7.35 14.24
N GLN A 320 7.06 -6.04 14.16
CA GLN A 320 8.09 -5.34 13.40
C GLN A 320 9.00 -4.60 14.38
N TYR A 321 10.30 -4.69 14.13
CA TYR A 321 11.33 -3.92 14.82
C TYR A 321 12.14 -3.15 13.80
N SER A 322 12.49 -1.91 14.13
CA SER A 322 13.41 -1.09 13.35
C SER A 322 14.39 -0.39 14.28
N GLN A 323 15.64 -0.32 13.86
CA GLN A 323 16.69 0.43 14.51
C GLN A 323 17.32 1.38 13.48
N VAL A 324 17.32 2.65 13.81
CA VAL A 324 17.82 3.74 12.94
C VAL A 324 18.68 4.68 13.76
N ASN A 325 19.34 5.64 13.13
CA ASN A 325 19.99 6.75 13.81
C ASN A 325 18.96 7.65 14.52
N ALA A 326 19.38 8.75 15.12
CA ALA A 326 18.48 9.74 15.69
C ALA A 326 17.48 10.24 14.65
N ILE A 327 16.21 10.41 15.04
CA ILE A 327 15.16 10.93 14.16
C ILE A 327 15.55 12.33 13.67
N GLY A 328 15.39 12.58 12.38
CA GLY A 328 15.80 13.87 11.78
C GLY A 328 17.25 13.91 11.28
N ALA A 329 18.06 12.87 11.52
CA ALA A 329 19.40 12.73 10.94
C ALA A 329 19.41 12.72 9.40
N ASN A 330 18.27 12.44 8.81
CA ASN A 330 18.03 12.39 7.37
C ASN A 330 17.77 13.74 6.72
N TYR A 331 17.72 14.83 7.48
CA TYR A 331 17.56 16.18 6.95
C TYR A 331 18.89 16.90 6.71
N SER A 332 18.93 17.65 5.62
CA SER A 332 19.94 18.67 5.35
C SER A 332 19.32 20.04 5.56
N PHE A 333 20.14 21.00 6.07
CA PHE A 333 19.70 22.34 6.41
C PHE A 333 20.66 23.38 5.81
N SER A 334 20.15 24.47 5.23
CA SER A 334 20.95 25.58 4.71
C SER A 334 20.14 26.87 4.67
N LYS A 335 20.84 28.02 4.71
CA LYS A 335 20.27 29.34 4.40
C LYS A 335 20.41 29.70 2.91
N ARG A 336 21.23 28.96 2.15
CA ARG A 336 21.61 29.33 0.77
C ARG A 336 20.71 28.76 -0.30
N GLY A 337 20.12 27.58 -0.06
CA GLY A 337 19.23 26.94 -1.05
C GLY A 337 19.09 25.44 -0.84
N TYR A 338 18.20 24.82 -1.63
CA TYR A 338 18.05 23.37 -1.67
C TYR A 338 19.21 22.71 -2.43
N ALA A 339 19.53 21.47 -2.04
CA ALA A 339 20.58 20.66 -2.66
C ALA A 339 22.00 21.30 -2.61
N ASP A 340 22.20 22.18 -1.69
CA ASP A 340 23.41 22.95 -1.45
C ASP A 340 24.53 22.12 -0.76
N LEU A 341 24.12 21.01 -0.11
CA LEU A 341 25.02 20.09 0.59
C LEU A 341 25.11 18.74 -0.13
N PRO A 342 26.20 17.97 0.06
CA PRO A 342 26.32 16.62 -0.51
C PRO A 342 25.17 15.72 -0.07
N LYS A 343 24.81 14.71 -0.88
CA LYS A 343 23.80 13.70 -0.53
C LYS A 343 24.17 12.90 0.72
N SER A 344 25.45 12.78 1.03
CA SER A 344 25.96 12.07 2.21
C SER A 344 25.93 12.89 3.48
N PHE A 345 25.65 14.20 3.40
CA PHE A 345 25.62 15.08 4.56
C PHE A 345 24.62 14.61 5.62
N THR A 346 25.01 14.71 6.87
CA THR A 346 24.16 14.47 8.04
C THR A 346 24.49 15.47 9.15
N THR A 347 23.52 15.74 10.01
CA THR A 347 23.73 16.48 11.27
C THR A 347 24.05 15.54 12.43
N SER A 348 24.09 14.23 12.20
CA SER A 348 24.29 13.20 13.20
C SER A 348 25.75 12.97 13.53
N GLU A 349 25.98 12.08 14.49
CA GLU A 349 27.29 11.59 14.91
C GLU A 349 27.29 10.06 14.92
N ALA A 350 28.45 9.44 14.75
CA ALA A 350 28.59 7.98 14.74
C ALA A 350 28.35 7.32 16.11
N ASN A 351 28.54 8.08 17.19
CA ASN A 351 28.45 7.61 18.59
C ASN A 351 27.10 7.85 19.24
N LEU A 352 26.09 8.34 18.51
CA LEU A 352 24.74 8.51 19.07
C LEU A 352 24.07 7.14 19.29
N GLU A 353 23.37 7.03 20.41
CA GLU A 353 22.52 5.84 20.64
C GLU A 353 21.46 5.71 19.55
N PRO A 354 21.26 4.49 19.01
CA PRO A 354 20.26 4.29 17.98
C PRO A 354 18.84 4.45 18.52
N THR A 355 17.95 4.96 17.67
CA THR A 355 16.53 4.95 17.93
C THR A 355 15.96 3.56 17.65
N ASN A 356 15.32 2.97 18.65
CA ASN A 356 14.72 1.63 18.60
C ASN A 356 13.21 1.73 18.56
N MET A 357 12.57 1.08 17.58
CA MET A 357 11.13 1.08 17.38
C MET A 357 10.59 -0.34 17.39
N ASN A 358 9.50 -0.54 18.12
CA ASN A 358 8.76 -1.79 18.16
C ASN A 358 7.29 -1.53 17.80
N ASP A 359 6.81 -2.18 16.76
CA ASP A 359 5.40 -2.20 16.36
C ASP A 359 4.86 -3.63 16.49
N ARG A 360 3.93 -3.83 17.41
CA ARG A 360 3.31 -5.12 17.69
C ARG A 360 1.80 -5.00 17.56
N SER A 361 1.19 -5.99 16.91
CA SER A 361 -0.27 -6.02 16.82
C SER A 361 -0.80 -7.44 16.85
N ILE A 362 -2.04 -7.56 17.33
CA ILE A 362 -2.85 -8.77 17.21
C ILE A 362 -4.12 -8.36 16.49
N LEU A 363 -4.50 -9.13 15.47
CA LEU A 363 -5.75 -8.99 14.72
C LEU A 363 -6.50 -10.32 14.77
N ALA A 364 -7.76 -10.26 15.19
CA ALA A 364 -8.70 -11.36 15.09
C ALA A 364 -9.80 -11.01 14.09
N ILE A 365 -10.11 -11.95 13.18
CA ILE A 365 -11.18 -11.83 12.18
C ILE A 365 -12.10 -13.04 12.32
N PHE A 366 -13.37 -12.79 12.51
CA PHE A 366 -14.44 -13.78 12.48
C PHE A 366 -15.29 -13.55 11.24
N ASN A 367 -15.46 -14.58 10.40
CA ASN A 367 -16.34 -14.56 9.25
C ASN A 367 -17.39 -15.65 9.39
N HIS A 368 -18.64 -15.32 9.10
CA HIS A 368 -19.76 -16.26 9.09
C HIS A 368 -20.70 -15.98 7.93
N THR A 369 -20.89 -16.97 7.07
CA THR A 369 -21.90 -16.97 6.01
C THR A 369 -23.21 -17.47 6.62
N ILE A 370 -24.16 -16.56 6.86
CA ILE A 370 -25.45 -16.87 7.50
C ILE A 370 -26.29 -17.71 6.54
N ASN A 371 -26.32 -17.32 5.26
CA ASN A 371 -26.95 -18.02 4.14
C ASN A 371 -26.39 -17.48 2.81
N ASP A 372 -26.94 -17.88 1.68
CA ASP A 372 -26.45 -17.47 0.36
C ASP A 372 -26.51 -15.96 0.11
N SER A 373 -27.38 -15.24 0.83
CA SER A 373 -27.57 -13.79 0.69
C SER A 373 -26.85 -12.96 1.74
N TRP A 374 -26.49 -13.52 2.90
CA TRP A 374 -26.01 -12.75 4.03
C TRP A 374 -24.71 -13.29 4.62
N LYS A 375 -23.76 -12.37 4.82
CA LYS A 375 -22.48 -12.64 5.46
C LYS A 375 -22.24 -11.67 6.60
N PHE A 376 -21.69 -12.16 7.70
CA PHE A 376 -21.29 -11.37 8.85
C PHE A 376 -19.79 -11.44 9.04
N THR A 377 -19.17 -10.27 9.29
CA THR A 377 -17.75 -10.16 9.62
C THR A 377 -17.59 -9.33 10.90
N ALA A 378 -16.79 -9.84 11.84
CA ALA A 378 -16.34 -9.09 12.99
C ALA A 378 -14.81 -9.10 13.05
N GLN A 379 -14.22 -7.95 13.42
CA GLN A 379 -12.78 -7.82 13.55
C GLN A 379 -12.43 -7.04 14.81
N ALA A 380 -11.36 -7.46 15.48
CA ALA A 380 -10.81 -6.76 16.63
C ALA A 380 -9.29 -6.72 16.52
N SER A 381 -8.69 -5.59 16.83
CA SER A 381 -7.24 -5.46 16.84
C SER A 381 -6.73 -4.65 18.01
N TYR A 382 -5.54 -5.01 18.45
CA TYR A 382 -4.76 -4.29 19.43
C TYR A 382 -3.38 -4.01 18.88
N PHE A 383 -2.99 -2.74 18.87
CA PHE A 383 -1.67 -2.27 18.45
C PHE A 383 -0.93 -1.69 19.64
N ASN A 384 0.36 -1.99 19.71
CA ASN A 384 1.29 -1.42 20.66
C ASN A 384 2.55 -0.95 19.92
N TYR A 385 2.76 0.35 19.93
CA TYR A 385 3.93 1.01 19.33
C TYR A 385 4.80 1.59 20.43
N LYS A 386 6.09 1.31 20.38
CA LYS A 386 7.08 1.86 21.32
C LYS A 386 8.31 2.31 20.54
N GLN A 387 8.76 3.53 20.81
CA GLN A 387 9.99 4.09 20.31
C GLN A 387 10.81 4.61 21.49
N VAL A 388 12.12 4.41 21.44
CA VAL A 388 13.08 4.93 22.41
C VAL A 388 14.26 5.46 21.62
N GLY A 389 14.58 6.74 21.77
CA GLY A 389 15.65 7.36 21.01
C GLY A 389 15.77 8.86 21.21
N ALA A 390 16.33 9.50 20.20
CA ALA A 390 16.53 10.95 20.17
C ALA A 390 16.13 11.54 18.81
N SER A 391 15.94 12.85 18.77
CA SER A 391 15.66 13.62 17.57
C SER A 391 16.68 14.73 17.42
N LEU A 392 17.11 14.97 16.18
CA LEU A 392 18.02 16.04 15.79
C LEU A 392 17.26 17.14 15.07
N TRP A 393 17.49 18.39 15.50
CA TRP A 393 16.95 19.57 14.85
C TRP A 393 17.90 20.77 15.09
N PRO A 394 18.15 21.67 14.13
CA PRO A 394 18.96 22.84 14.36
C PRO A 394 18.25 23.82 15.32
N TRP A 395 18.96 24.33 16.28
CA TRP A 395 18.47 25.42 17.14
C TRP A 395 18.64 26.81 16.48
N GLY A 396 19.49 26.86 15.44
CA GLY A 396 19.70 28.08 14.67
C GLY A 396 20.98 28.05 13.90
N PHE A 397 21.22 29.13 13.18
CA PHE A 397 22.45 29.42 12.47
C PHE A 397 23.09 30.66 13.07
N ASN A 398 24.41 30.74 12.97
CA ASN A 398 25.16 31.96 13.38
C ASN A 398 24.65 33.15 12.55
N ALA A 399 24.50 34.32 13.20
CA ALA A 399 23.95 35.50 12.55
C ALA A 399 24.88 36.06 11.47
N ASP A 400 26.20 35.98 11.72
CA ASP A 400 27.24 36.56 10.86
C ASP A 400 27.85 35.53 9.88
N ASN A 401 27.59 34.24 10.09
CA ASN A 401 28.16 33.17 9.27
C ASN A 401 27.16 32.02 9.06
N ASP A 402 26.52 31.98 7.90
CA ASP A 402 25.54 31.00 7.49
C ASP A 402 26.09 29.57 7.32
N SER A 403 27.41 29.39 7.38
CA SER A 403 28.06 28.08 7.40
C SER A 403 28.02 27.40 8.77
N LEU A 404 27.79 28.17 9.83
CA LEU A 404 27.87 27.71 11.22
C LEU A 404 26.45 27.48 11.78
N MET A 405 26.18 26.26 12.22
CA MET A 405 24.89 25.83 12.74
C MET A 405 25.01 25.28 14.16
N GLN A 406 24.13 25.68 15.04
CA GLN A 406 23.95 25.05 16.34
C GLN A 406 23.05 23.84 16.23
N ARG A 407 23.61 22.64 16.40
CA ARG A 407 22.84 21.39 16.41
C ARG A 407 22.15 21.21 17.75
N GLY A 408 20.87 20.94 17.74
CA GLY A 408 20.08 20.53 18.90
C GLY A 408 19.78 19.03 18.86
N ILE A 409 19.78 18.41 20.02
CA ILE A 409 19.31 17.03 20.19
C ILE A 409 18.30 16.99 21.33
N SER A 410 17.21 16.26 21.17
CA SER A 410 16.21 16.07 22.21
C SER A 410 15.85 14.59 22.36
N ILE A 411 15.44 14.22 23.58
CA ILE A 411 14.81 12.91 23.78
C ILE A 411 13.61 12.77 22.82
N TRP A 412 13.39 11.57 22.28
CA TRP A 412 12.27 11.32 21.39
C TRP A 412 11.68 9.94 21.67
N ASP A 413 11.08 9.83 22.85
CA ASP A 413 10.46 8.58 23.29
C ASP A 413 8.95 8.59 23.02
N VAL A 414 8.42 7.46 22.57
CA VAL A 414 7.01 7.30 22.24
C VAL A 414 6.46 6.00 22.84
N SER A 415 5.21 6.04 23.28
CA SER A 415 4.41 4.87 23.60
C SER A 415 2.97 5.05 23.11
N GLY A 416 2.57 4.25 22.13
CA GLY A 416 1.23 4.28 21.55
C GLY A 416 0.48 2.97 21.75
N THR A 417 -0.81 3.05 22.04
CA THR A 417 -1.72 1.90 22.05
C THR A 417 -2.97 2.22 21.24
N SER A 418 -3.42 1.26 20.41
CA SER A 418 -4.68 1.41 19.69
C SER A 418 -5.53 0.15 19.87
N LYS A 419 -6.79 0.34 20.24
CA LYS A 419 -7.81 -0.70 20.32
C LYS A 419 -8.87 -0.38 19.28
N ILE A 420 -9.02 -1.25 18.29
CA ILE A 420 -9.90 -1.00 17.15
C ILE A 420 -10.82 -2.22 16.99
N GLY A 421 -12.11 -1.97 16.87
CA GLY A 421 -13.12 -3.00 16.64
C GLY A 421 -14.07 -2.58 15.53
N GLN A 422 -14.53 -3.55 14.76
CA GLN A 422 -15.58 -3.33 13.76
C GLN A 422 -16.39 -4.61 13.57
N MET A 423 -17.66 -4.43 13.22
CA MET A 423 -18.52 -5.52 12.78
C MET A 423 -19.44 -5.01 11.68
N PHE A 424 -19.69 -5.84 10.70
CA PHE A 424 -20.57 -5.48 9.58
C PHE A 424 -21.22 -6.73 8.97
N ILE A 425 -22.32 -6.46 8.28
CA ILE A 425 -23.06 -7.44 7.52
C ILE A 425 -23.10 -7.00 6.05
N ASN A 426 -22.86 -7.95 5.16
CA ASN A 426 -23.08 -7.80 3.72
C ASN A 426 -24.32 -8.61 3.33
N GLY A 427 -25.20 -8.00 2.54
CA GLY A 427 -26.39 -8.64 2.00
C GLY A 427 -26.46 -8.52 0.49
N ASP A 428 -26.86 -9.59 -0.20
CA ASP A 428 -27.21 -9.59 -1.62
C ASP A 428 -28.61 -10.17 -1.74
N VAL A 429 -29.61 -9.29 -1.88
CA VAL A 429 -31.03 -9.66 -1.88
C VAL A 429 -31.77 -9.01 -3.02
N GLN A 430 -32.92 -9.56 -3.42
CA GLN A 430 -33.72 -9.04 -4.52
C GLN A 430 -35.13 -8.71 -4.05
N THR A 431 -35.61 -7.52 -4.42
CA THR A 431 -36.97 -7.06 -4.18
C THR A 431 -37.63 -6.73 -5.53
N GLY A 432 -38.48 -7.62 -6.03
CA GLY A 432 -39.03 -7.49 -7.37
C GLY A 432 -37.93 -7.50 -8.43
N ALA A 433 -37.82 -6.43 -9.20
CA ALA A 433 -36.79 -6.27 -10.24
C ALA A 433 -35.52 -5.56 -9.74
N ILE A 434 -35.43 -5.18 -8.45
CA ILE A 434 -34.32 -4.42 -7.88
C ILE A 434 -33.43 -5.38 -7.11
N GLN A 435 -32.15 -5.41 -7.46
CA GLN A 435 -31.10 -6.05 -6.67
C GLN A 435 -30.58 -5.08 -5.62
N HIS A 436 -30.42 -5.55 -4.38
CA HIS A 436 -29.86 -4.79 -3.28
C HIS A 436 -28.55 -5.40 -2.85
N ARG A 437 -27.46 -4.60 -2.83
CA ARG A 437 -26.21 -4.96 -2.18
C ARG A 437 -26.03 -4.09 -0.95
N ILE A 438 -26.34 -4.67 0.19
CA ILE A 438 -26.42 -3.98 1.47
C ILE A 438 -25.09 -4.14 2.23
N LEU A 439 -24.60 -3.05 2.78
CA LEU A 439 -23.54 -3.03 3.78
C LEU A 439 -24.03 -2.22 4.97
N ALA A 440 -24.07 -2.82 6.15
CA ALA A 440 -24.36 -2.09 7.38
C ALA A 440 -23.39 -2.54 8.48
N GLY A 441 -22.95 -1.60 9.31
CA GLY A 441 -22.00 -1.93 10.34
C GLY A 441 -21.73 -0.81 11.32
N LEU A 442 -20.91 -1.16 12.30
CA LEU A 442 -20.37 -0.24 13.27
C LEU A 442 -18.85 -0.46 13.39
N ASP A 443 -18.15 0.62 13.70
CA ASP A 443 -16.76 0.57 14.06
C ASP A 443 -16.44 1.52 15.21
N MET A 444 -15.39 1.18 15.93
CA MET A 444 -14.90 1.95 17.07
C MET A 444 -13.40 1.88 17.16
N SER A 445 -12.82 2.95 17.64
CA SER A 445 -11.38 3.06 17.90
C SER A 445 -11.13 3.83 19.17
N ASN A 446 -10.09 3.42 19.90
CA ASN A 446 -9.54 4.16 21.01
C ASN A 446 -8.02 4.09 20.92
N LYS A 447 -7.39 5.25 20.73
CA LYS A 447 -5.96 5.41 20.59
C LYS A 447 -5.43 6.34 21.66
N ASP A 448 -4.44 5.87 22.40
CA ASP A 448 -3.65 6.66 23.33
C ASP A 448 -2.19 6.69 22.85
N TYR A 449 -1.61 7.87 22.81
CA TYR A 449 -0.26 8.09 22.33
C TYR A 449 0.44 9.08 23.27
N TYR A 450 1.57 8.67 23.82
CA TYR A 450 2.40 9.47 24.72
C TYR A 450 3.73 9.74 24.04
N HIS A 451 4.15 10.98 24.08
CA HIS A 451 5.42 11.42 23.47
C HIS A 451 6.18 12.31 24.45
N ASP A 452 7.45 12.00 24.65
CA ASP A 452 8.36 12.82 25.44
C ASP A 452 9.44 13.43 24.54
N TRP A 453 9.49 14.76 24.51
CA TRP A 453 10.54 15.57 23.89
C TRP A 453 11.07 16.65 24.83
N ASN A 454 10.79 16.55 26.13
CA ASN A 454 10.97 17.63 27.09
C ASN A 454 12.41 17.82 27.56
N GLN A 455 13.35 16.94 27.16
CA GLN A 455 14.75 17.05 27.49
C GLN A 455 15.51 17.36 26.20
N GLY A 456 16.24 18.47 26.18
CA GLY A 456 17.03 18.91 25.04
C GLY A 456 18.42 19.39 25.45
N ALA A 457 19.37 19.21 24.57
CA ALA A 457 20.78 19.67 24.75
C ALA A 457 21.36 20.14 23.41
N ALA A 458 22.39 20.95 23.46
CA ALA A 458 23.23 21.21 22.29
C ALA A 458 24.04 19.94 21.97
N LEU A 459 24.15 19.59 20.68
CA LEU A 459 24.99 18.50 20.22
C LEU A 459 26.33 19.07 19.74
N GLY A 460 27.36 19.00 20.58
CA GLY A 460 28.69 19.55 20.31
C GLY A 460 28.75 21.06 20.44
N SER A 461 29.71 21.70 19.72
CA SER A 461 29.90 23.16 19.74
C SER A 461 28.76 23.87 18.98
N ALA A 462 28.58 25.18 19.30
CA ALA A 462 27.63 26.05 18.59
C ALA A 462 28.01 26.32 17.13
N ASP A 463 29.21 25.94 16.72
CA ASP A 463 29.84 26.28 15.44
C ASP A 463 30.07 25.05 14.55
N PHE A 464 29.08 24.19 14.42
CA PHE A 464 29.13 23.08 13.47
C PHE A 464 29.07 23.59 12.04
N ASN A 465 30.22 23.50 11.33
CA ASN A 465 30.32 23.98 9.96
C ASN A 465 29.68 22.97 8.99
N ILE A 466 28.53 23.32 8.39
CA ILE A 466 27.79 22.44 7.48
C ILE A 466 28.52 22.19 6.15
N TYR A 467 29.46 23.04 5.72
CA TYR A 467 30.23 22.88 4.48
C TYR A 467 31.62 22.22 4.71
N ALA A 468 32.06 22.16 5.96
CA ALA A 468 33.27 21.45 6.36
C ALA A 468 33.01 20.74 7.70
N PRO A 469 32.11 19.75 7.74
CA PRO A 469 31.70 19.14 8.99
C PRO A 469 32.84 18.35 9.63
N VAL A 470 33.01 18.51 10.95
CA VAL A 470 33.91 17.71 11.76
C VAL A 470 33.05 16.88 12.73
N TYR A 471 33.17 15.58 12.59
CA TYR A 471 32.41 14.61 13.39
C TYR A 471 33.29 13.97 14.48
N GLY A 472 32.65 13.31 15.45
CA GLY A 472 33.29 12.49 16.48
C GLY A 472 33.71 13.27 17.73
N SER A 473 33.44 14.57 17.79
CA SER A 473 33.73 15.41 18.94
C SER A 473 32.56 15.71 19.88
N ALA A 474 31.35 15.38 19.44
CA ALA A 474 30.14 15.65 20.22
C ALA A 474 29.84 14.49 21.18
N GLU A 475 29.58 14.82 22.43
CA GLU A 475 29.11 13.87 23.43
C GLU A 475 27.57 13.75 23.35
N ALA A 476 27.06 12.49 23.39
CA ALA A 476 25.64 12.24 23.45
C ALA A 476 25.11 12.58 24.86
N PRO A 477 23.99 13.32 24.96
CA PRO A 477 23.40 13.59 26.26
C PRO A 477 22.78 12.30 26.87
N VAL A 478 22.82 12.23 28.21
CA VAL A 478 22.17 11.18 28.97
C VAL A 478 20.76 11.64 29.32
N TRP A 479 19.76 10.87 28.87
CA TRP A 479 18.35 11.18 29.10
C TRP A 479 17.84 10.59 30.42
N ASP A 480 17.16 11.41 31.23
CA ASP A 480 16.44 10.92 32.41
C ASP A 480 15.15 10.18 31.98
N ARG A 481 15.19 8.87 32.13
CA ARG A 481 14.07 7.95 31.89
C ARG A 481 13.53 7.31 33.17
N GLY A 482 13.88 7.85 34.34
CA GLY A 482 13.50 7.30 35.65
C GLY A 482 11.99 7.24 35.89
N LYS A 483 11.23 8.19 35.31
CA LYS A 483 9.77 8.18 35.36
C LYS A 483 9.18 7.45 34.14
N ASN A 484 7.97 6.89 34.30
CA ASN A 484 7.23 6.30 33.20
C ASN A 484 6.90 7.37 32.13
N ILE A 485 6.88 6.99 30.86
CA ILE A 485 6.54 7.92 29.77
C ILE A 485 5.15 8.55 29.90
N ARG A 486 4.20 7.89 30.59
CA ARG A 486 2.86 8.46 30.86
C ARG A 486 2.90 9.61 31.86
N GLU A 487 3.96 9.70 32.68
CA GLU A 487 4.16 10.77 33.67
C GLU A 487 5.00 11.90 33.12
N ARG A 488 6.00 11.61 32.27
CA ARG A 488 6.92 12.58 31.71
C ARG A 488 6.58 13.07 30.32
N GLY A 489 5.73 12.35 29.59
CA GLY A 489 5.34 12.63 28.20
C GLY A 489 4.01 13.36 28.09
N VAL A 490 3.80 13.93 26.91
CA VAL A 490 2.54 14.55 26.49
C VAL A 490 1.60 13.49 25.94
N ARG A 491 0.34 13.51 26.34
CA ARG A 491 -0.68 12.60 25.87
C ARG A 491 -1.44 13.18 24.68
N TYR A 492 -1.55 12.38 23.62
CA TYR A 492 -2.49 12.55 22.51
C TYR A 492 -3.49 11.40 22.54
N TYR A 493 -4.76 11.68 22.36
CA TYR A 493 -5.75 10.62 22.27
C TYR A 493 -6.73 10.88 21.11
N ASN A 494 -7.22 9.81 20.52
CA ASN A 494 -8.25 9.85 19.50
C ASN A 494 -9.17 8.63 19.67
N ALA A 495 -10.46 8.88 19.89
CA ALA A 495 -11.45 7.83 20.02
C ALA A 495 -12.66 8.17 19.15
N TYR A 496 -13.18 7.19 18.44
CA TYR A 496 -14.43 7.35 17.71
C TYR A 496 -15.31 6.09 17.81
N SER A 497 -16.58 6.30 17.59
CA SER A 497 -17.55 5.25 17.30
C SER A 497 -18.44 5.72 16.14
N GLY A 498 -18.76 4.82 15.21
CA GLY A 498 -19.54 5.15 14.04
C GLY A 498 -20.48 4.03 13.61
N PHE A 499 -21.67 4.42 13.18
CA PHE A 499 -22.60 3.57 12.45
C PHE A 499 -22.62 3.98 10.99
N TYR A 500 -22.65 3.01 10.10
CA TYR A 500 -22.76 3.26 8.67
C TYR A 500 -23.70 2.23 8.03
N ALA A 501 -24.41 2.68 7.00
CA ALA A 501 -25.22 1.85 6.16
C ALA A 501 -25.09 2.30 4.71
N GLN A 502 -25.08 1.36 3.79
CA GLN A 502 -25.05 1.55 2.35
C GLN A 502 -25.95 0.53 1.68
N ASP A 503 -26.73 0.99 0.71
CA ASP A 503 -27.43 0.11 -0.23
C ASP A 503 -27.04 0.50 -1.66
N GLU A 504 -26.63 -0.49 -2.43
CA GLU A 504 -26.40 -0.37 -3.87
C GLU A 504 -27.58 -1.04 -4.58
N LEU A 505 -28.44 -0.22 -5.15
CA LEU A 505 -29.67 -0.59 -5.87
C LEU A 505 -29.32 -0.88 -7.33
N GLY A 506 -29.47 -2.14 -7.75
CA GLY A 506 -29.25 -2.58 -9.14
C GLY A 506 -30.55 -2.59 -9.94
N PHE A 507 -30.57 -1.88 -11.07
CA PHE A 507 -31.66 -1.77 -12.01
C PHE A 507 -31.22 -2.27 -13.40
N ILE A 508 -32.18 -2.61 -14.27
CA ILE A 508 -31.94 -3.01 -15.67
C ILE A 508 -30.93 -4.18 -15.71
N ASP A 509 -31.27 -5.26 -15.01
CA ASP A 509 -30.40 -6.45 -14.87
C ASP A 509 -28.98 -6.10 -14.38
N GLY A 510 -28.91 -5.20 -13.41
CA GLY A 510 -27.66 -4.74 -12.81
C GLY A 510 -26.80 -3.81 -13.68
N LYS A 511 -27.30 -3.31 -14.82
CA LYS A 511 -26.56 -2.33 -15.64
C LYS A 511 -26.49 -0.94 -15.02
N LEU A 512 -27.57 -0.51 -14.37
CA LEU A 512 -27.61 0.76 -13.63
C LEU A 512 -27.57 0.45 -12.14
N ARG A 513 -26.61 1.02 -11.43
CA ARG A 513 -26.47 0.88 -9.98
C ARG A 513 -26.51 2.26 -9.33
N VAL A 514 -27.34 2.40 -8.30
CA VAL A 514 -27.44 3.61 -7.49
C VAL A 514 -27.01 3.26 -6.08
N THR A 515 -25.92 3.84 -5.61
CA THR A 515 -25.41 3.67 -4.25
C THR A 515 -25.88 4.82 -3.38
N LEU A 516 -26.56 4.50 -2.29
CA LEU A 516 -26.94 5.45 -1.24
C LEU A 516 -26.33 4.99 0.07
N ALA A 517 -25.63 5.89 0.76
CA ALA A 517 -25.01 5.57 2.03
C ALA A 517 -24.99 6.76 2.97
N GLY A 518 -24.87 6.45 4.24
CA GLY A 518 -24.69 7.45 5.29
C GLY A 518 -23.90 6.86 6.44
N ARG A 519 -23.13 7.73 7.08
CA ARG A 519 -22.37 7.40 8.27
C ARG A 519 -22.59 8.45 9.35
N TYR A 520 -22.86 8.02 10.57
CA TYR A 520 -22.90 8.87 11.75
C TYR A 520 -21.73 8.53 12.67
N THR A 521 -20.84 9.49 12.88
CA THR A 521 -19.63 9.31 13.70
C THR A 521 -19.64 10.25 14.88
N THR A 522 -19.33 9.71 16.08
CA THR A 522 -18.99 10.49 17.27
C THR A 522 -17.47 10.38 17.47
N LEU A 523 -16.79 11.52 17.48
CA LEU A 523 -15.35 11.66 17.66
C LEU A 523 -15.06 12.35 18.98
N LYS A 524 -14.07 11.84 19.72
CA LYS A 524 -13.43 12.49 20.86
C LYS A 524 -11.92 12.42 20.69
N THR A 525 -11.27 13.57 20.63
CA THR A 525 -9.81 13.65 20.43
C THR A 525 -9.26 14.83 21.24
N GLY A 526 -7.97 14.85 21.48
CA GLY A 526 -7.34 15.96 22.17
C GLY A 526 -5.90 15.71 22.57
N ASP A 527 -5.27 16.77 23.01
CA ASP A 527 -3.93 16.82 23.59
C ASP A 527 -3.82 18.02 24.56
N VAL A 528 -2.68 18.12 25.24
CA VAL A 528 -2.48 19.20 26.25
C VAL A 528 -2.33 20.61 25.63
N TYR A 529 -2.02 20.70 24.33
CA TYR A 529 -1.83 21.99 23.65
C TYR A 529 -3.11 22.47 23.00
N SER A 530 -3.86 21.56 22.38
CA SER A 530 -5.08 21.86 21.61
C SER A 530 -6.35 21.71 22.44
N GLY A 531 -6.25 21.08 23.63
CA GLY A 531 -7.41 20.77 24.46
C GLY A 531 -8.26 19.60 23.95
N ASP A 532 -9.42 19.43 24.56
CA ASP A 532 -10.37 18.38 24.22
C ASP A 532 -11.32 18.81 23.12
N TYR A 533 -11.55 17.94 22.14
CA TYR A 533 -12.50 18.13 21.06
C TYR A 533 -13.49 16.99 21.00
N LYS A 534 -14.79 17.27 21.04
CA LYS A 534 -15.85 16.27 20.92
C LYS A 534 -16.92 16.77 19.94
N ARG A 535 -17.17 16.01 18.89
CA ARG A 535 -18.20 16.31 17.88
C ARG A 535 -18.84 15.02 17.35
N SER A 536 -20.05 15.17 16.87
CA SER A 536 -20.75 14.13 16.10
C SER A 536 -21.11 14.69 14.74
N LYS A 537 -20.95 13.90 13.70
CA LYS A 537 -21.22 14.32 12.32
C LYS A 537 -21.86 13.20 11.53
N PHE A 538 -22.86 13.56 10.73
CA PHE A 538 -23.39 12.71 9.68
C PHE A 538 -22.71 13.06 8.36
N THR A 539 -22.21 12.04 7.64
CA THR A 539 -21.58 12.18 6.32
C THR A 539 -22.36 11.34 5.30
N PRO A 540 -23.02 11.98 4.31
CA PRO A 540 -23.73 11.29 3.25
C PRO A 540 -22.78 10.84 2.13
N ARG A 541 -23.22 9.83 1.38
CA ARG A 541 -22.60 9.35 0.14
C ARG A 541 -23.69 8.96 -0.85
N ALA A 542 -23.55 9.38 -2.10
CA ALA A 542 -24.42 9.01 -3.19
C ALA A 542 -23.59 8.74 -4.45
N GLY A 543 -23.82 7.61 -5.12
CA GLY A 543 -23.10 7.22 -6.32
C GLY A 543 -24.04 6.61 -7.37
N VAL A 544 -23.67 6.78 -8.61
CA VAL A 544 -24.34 6.11 -9.75
C VAL A 544 -23.27 5.47 -10.60
N SER A 545 -23.44 4.20 -10.95
CA SER A 545 -22.59 3.48 -11.90
C SER A 545 -23.45 2.86 -13.00
N PHE A 546 -23.05 3.08 -14.25
CA PHE A 546 -23.74 2.56 -15.42
C PHE A 546 -22.78 1.71 -16.27
N SER A 547 -23.11 0.45 -16.45
CA SER A 547 -22.42 -0.46 -17.36
C SER A 547 -22.86 -0.19 -18.80
N ILE A 548 -22.03 0.51 -19.57
CA ILE A 548 -22.26 0.78 -21.00
C ILE A 548 -22.25 -0.53 -21.77
N ASP A 549 -21.29 -1.38 -21.46
CA ASP A 549 -21.19 -2.77 -21.89
C ASP A 549 -20.55 -3.64 -20.77
N LYS A 550 -20.35 -4.93 -21.02
CA LYS A 550 -19.76 -5.87 -20.03
C LYS A 550 -18.34 -5.50 -19.57
N ASN A 551 -17.65 -4.66 -20.31
CA ASN A 551 -16.26 -4.28 -20.07
C ASN A 551 -16.06 -2.78 -19.79
N THR A 552 -17.13 -1.97 -19.90
CA THR A 552 -17.05 -0.50 -19.78
C THR A 552 -18.13 0.01 -18.85
N ALA A 553 -17.74 0.78 -17.85
CA ALA A 553 -18.66 1.47 -16.94
C ALA A 553 -18.28 2.94 -16.75
N ALA A 554 -19.30 3.80 -16.66
CA ALA A 554 -19.18 5.18 -16.26
C ALA A 554 -19.81 5.37 -14.89
N TYR A 555 -19.29 6.28 -14.08
CA TYR A 555 -19.84 6.55 -12.75
C TYR A 555 -19.81 8.02 -12.38
N PHE A 556 -20.68 8.37 -11.45
CA PHE A 556 -20.69 9.63 -10.73
C PHE A 556 -20.72 9.35 -9.23
N LEU A 557 -20.01 10.16 -8.44
CA LEU A 557 -19.94 10.04 -6.98
C LEU A 557 -19.98 11.41 -6.32
N TYR A 558 -20.82 11.52 -5.29
CA TYR A 558 -20.76 12.53 -4.25
C TYR A 558 -20.47 11.86 -2.91
N ASP A 559 -19.49 12.36 -2.17
CA ASP A 559 -19.08 11.78 -0.89
C ASP A 559 -18.55 12.88 0.04
N GLN A 560 -18.75 12.72 1.36
CA GLN A 560 -18.29 13.66 2.38
C GLN A 560 -17.37 13.00 3.40
N SER A 561 -16.45 13.79 3.95
CA SER A 561 -15.70 13.49 5.17
C SER A 561 -15.59 14.72 6.06
N PHE A 562 -15.07 14.55 7.26
CA PHE A 562 -14.74 15.64 8.16
C PHE A 562 -13.44 15.37 8.92
N LEU A 563 -12.80 16.48 9.34
CA LEU A 563 -11.62 16.48 10.19
C LEU A 563 -11.89 17.32 11.44
N GLU A 564 -11.21 16.96 12.53
CA GLU A 564 -11.16 17.78 13.74
C GLU A 564 -10.55 19.15 13.45
N ASN A 565 -11.04 20.16 14.17
CA ASN A 565 -10.59 21.53 14.10
C ASN A 565 -10.44 22.05 15.53
N PHE A 566 -9.22 22.01 16.05
CA PHE A 566 -8.93 22.31 17.44
C PHE A 566 -8.94 23.81 17.75
N GLY A 567 -9.13 24.13 19.03
CA GLY A 567 -9.08 25.47 19.56
C GLY A 567 -10.44 26.16 19.63
N THR A 568 -10.39 27.44 19.94
CA THR A 568 -11.56 28.31 20.11
C THR A 568 -11.35 29.65 19.40
N ASP A 569 -12.46 30.31 19.05
CA ASP A 569 -12.43 31.70 18.60
C ASP A 569 -12.21 32.68 19.78
N TRP A 570 -12.19 33.96 19.51
CA TRP A 570 -11.97 35.01 20.53
C TRP A 570 -13.08 35.05 21.60
N GLN A 571 -14.23 34.41 21.36
CA GLN A 571 -15.36 34.27 22.31
C GLN A 571 -15.30 32.94 23.09
N ASN A 572 -14.20 32.15 22.98
CA ASN A 572 -14.06 30.81 23.55
C ASN A 572 -15.06 29.78 22.98
N LYS A 573 -15.63 30.02 21.81
CA LYS A 573 -16.49 29.05 21.12
C LYS A 573 -15.60 28.07 20.35
N SER A 574 -15.75 26.77 20.63
CA SER A 574 -15.02 25.71 19.90
C SER A 574 -15.43 25.68 18.43
N PHE A 575 -14.45 25.43 17.56
CA PHE A 575 -14.64 25.34 16.12
C PHE A 575 -15.49 24.12 15.70
N ASP A 576 -16.20 24.26 14.59
CA ASP A 576 -16.83 23.16 13.91
C ASP A 576 -15.77 22.34 13.11
N PRO A 577 -16.06 21.07 12.75
CA PRO A 577 -15.13 20.30 11.93
C PRO A 577 -14.83 20.97 10.59
N ILE A 578 -13.65 20.75 10.04
CA ILE A 578 -13.41 20.94 8.60
C ILE A 578 -14.27 19.94 7.85
N GLU A 579 -15.06 20.40 6.90
CA GLU A 579 -15.92 19.57 6.06
C GLU A 579 -15.30 19.42 4.68
N GLY A 580 -15.20 18.19 4.19
CA GLY A 580 -14.66 17.87 2.88
C GLY A 580 -15.70 17.24 1.97
N ASP A 581 -16.06 17.93 0.88
CA ASP A 581 -16.96 17.44 -0.15
C ASP A 581 -16.17 16.99 -1.37
N ASN A 582 -16.50 15.82 -1.93
CA ASN A 582 -15.93 15.32 -3.17
C ASN A 582 -17.03 15.08 -4.20
N ILE A 583 -16.84 15.62 -5.39
CA ILE A 583 -17.60 15.29 -6.59
C ILE A 583 -16.65 14.64 -7.58
N GLU A 584 -17.02 13.46 -8.08
CA GLU A 584 -16.18 12.69 -8.96
C GLU A 584 -17.00 12.08 -10.11
N PHE A 585 -16.45 12.13 -11.32
CA PHE A 585 -16.95 11.42 -12.49
C PHE A 585 -15.82 10.61 -13.09
N GLY A 586 -16.10 9.35 -13.49
CA GLY A 586 -15.09 8.50 -14.10
C GLY A 586 -15.65 7.51 -15.09
N ILE A 587 -14.74 7.04 -15.96
CA ILE A 587 -14.99 5.96 -16.91
C ILE A 587 -13.89 4.92 -16.70
N LYS A 588 -14.29 3.64 -16.60
CA LYS A 588 -13.42 2.50 -16.44
C LYS A 588 -13.67 1.51 -17.57
N LYS A 589 -12.59 0.88 -18.06
CA LYS A 589 -12.70 -0.10 -19.13
C LYS A 589 -11.71 -1.24 -18.96
N ASP A 590 -12.21 -2.44 -19.09
CA ASP A 590 -11.44 -3.67 -19.24
C ASP A 590 -11.24 -4.00 -20.72
N TRP A 591 -10.02 -4.38 -21.09
CA TRP A 591 -9.64 -4.63 -22.45
C TRP A 591 -9.13 -6.06 -22.62
N MET A 592 -9.29 -6.62 -23.83
CA MET A 592 -8.79 -7.95 -24.19
C MET A 592 -9.18 -9.04 -23.18
N ASN A 593 -10.49 -9.16 -22.91
CA ASN A 593 -11.05 -10.08 -21.92
C ASN A 593 -10.43 -9.89 -20.52
N GLY A 594 -10.24 -8.64 -20.13
CA GLY A 594 -9.73 -8.29 -18.81
C GLY A 594 -8.22 -8.49 -18.62
N LYS A 595 -7.40 -8.62 -19.66
CA LYS A 595 -5.94 -8.69 -19.53
C LYS A 595 -5.34 -7.39 -19.01
N TRP A 596 -5.87 -6.25 -19.41
CA TRP A 596 -5.50 -4.93 -18.93
C TRP A 596 -6.72 -4.03 -18.78
N ASN A 597 -6.60 -3.00 -17.99
CA ASN A 597 -7.65 -2.00 -17.81
C ASN A 597 -7.12 -0.58 -17.94
N SER A 598 -8.04 0.34 -18.17
CA SER A 598 -7.81 1.76 -18.14
C SER A 598 -8.92 2.48 -17.39
N GLY A 599 -8.58 3.61 -16.77
CA GLY A 599 -9.51 4.49 -16.11
C GLY A 599 -9.17 5.95 -16.34
N ILE A 600 -10.20 6.78 -16.43
CA ILE A 600 -10.08 8.25 -16.43
C ILE A 600 -11.08 8.76 -15.41
N THR A 601 -10.63 9.66 -14.54
CA THR A 601 -11.44 10.25 -13.48
C THR A 601 -11.21 11.75 -13.45
N VAL A 602 -12.28 12.53 -13.38
CA VAL A 602 -12.26 13.97 -13.07
C VAL A 602 -12.89 14.19 -11.71
N TYR A 603 -12.33 15.08 -10.90
CA TYR A 603 -12.81 15.29 -9.55
C TYR A 603 -12.67 16.74 -9.09
N GLN A 604 -13.49 17.10 -8.11
CA GLN A 604 -13.36 18.33 -7.33
C GLN A 604 -13.57 18.02 -5.86
N ILE A 605 -12.61 18.40 -5.02
CA ILE A 605 -12.70 18.36 -3.57
C ILE A 605 -12.77 19.79 -3.06
N THR A 606 -13.72 20.07 -2.15
CA THR A 606 -13.83 21.35 -1.46
C THR A 606 -13.69 21.10 0.04
N ARG A 607 -12.78 21.80 0.70
CA ARG A 607 -12.67 21.84 2.16
C ARG A 607 -13.17 23.17 2.67
N ASN A 608 -14.17 23.13 3.50
CA ASN A 608 -14.78 24.27 4.16
C ASN A 608 -14.37 24.31 5.64
N ASN A 609 -14.60 25.44 6.28
CA ASN A 609 -14.31 25.68 7.70
C ASN A 609 -12.81 25.57 8.05
N VAL A 610 -11.93 25.83 7.10
CA VAL A 610 -10.49 25.90 7.35
C VAL A 610 -10.20 27.11 8.24
N LEU A 611 -9.34 26.93 9.25
CA LEU A 611 -8.94 28.03 10.14
C LEU A 611 -8.09 29.05 9.39
N THR A 612 -8.38 30.32 9.64
CA THR A 612 -7.62 31.46 9.17
C THR A 612 -7.44 32.45 10.33
N ALA A 613 -6.48 33.34 10.26
CA ALA A 613 -6.30 34.37 11.27
C ALA A 613 -7.55 35.30 11.34
N ASP A 614 -8.02 35.61 12.54
CA ASP A 614 -9.07 36.61 12.77
C ASP A 614 -8.44 37.99 12.93
N LEU A 615 -8.23 38.66 11.80
CA LEU A 615 -7.55 39.97 11.76
C LEU A 615 -8.27 41.08 12.54
N ASP A 616 -9.52 40.86 12.89
CA ASP A 616 -10.34 41.80 13.67
C ASP A 616 -10.11 41.66 15.19
N HIS A 617 -9.52 40.53 15.63
CA HIS A 617 -9.30 40.21 17.04
C HIS A 617 -7.86 39.80 17.31
N PRO A 618 -6.94 40.74 17.62
CA PRO A 618 -5.58 40.45 18.03
C PRO A 618 -5.55 39.59 19.31
N ASN A 619 -4.65 38.61 19.37
CA ASN A 619 -4.47 37.77 20.54
C ASN A 619 -3.45 38.46 21.50
N PRO A 620 -3.81 38.65 22.79
CA PRO A 620 -2.91 39.26 23.77
C PRO A 620 -1.57 38.53 23.95
N SER A 621 -1.53 37.23 23.63
CA SER A 621 -0.30 36.41 23.67
C SER A 621 0.55 36.51 22.40
N GLY A 622 0.18 37.36 21.45
CA GLY A 622 0.83 37.57 20.15
C GLY A 622 0.02 36.97 18.99
N GLY A 623 0.09 37.61 17.83
CA GLY A 623 -0.65 37.23 16.63
C GLY A 623 -2.14 37.54 16.71
N TYR A 624 -2.99 36.66 16.15
CA TYR A 624 -4.43 36.81 16.07
C TYR A 624 -5.14 35.55 16.59
N TYR A 625 -6.36 35.70 17.05
CA TYR A 625 -7.25 34.53 17.20
C TYR A 625 -7.50 33.88 15.84
N ASN A 626 -8.08 32.70 15.83
CA ASN A 626 -8.51 32.03 14.61
C ASN A 626 -10.01 32.17 14.39
N ARG A 627 -10.43 32.14 13.11
CA ARG A 627 -11.81 32.05 12.68
C ARG A 627 -11.96 31.02 11.53
N GLN A 628 -13.17 30.49 11.36
CA GLN A 628 -13.47 29.47 10.34
C GLN A 628 -13.95 30.12 9.04
N SER A 629 -13.10 30.87 8.35
CA SER A 629 -13.43 31.55 7.09
C SER A 629 -12.71 30.97 5.87
N GLY A 630 -11.78 30.07 6.08
CA GLY A 630 -10.95 29.49 5.01
C GLY A 630 -11.68 28.44 4.18
N GLN A 631 -11.28 28.37 2.92
CA GLN A 631 -11.70 27.33 1.99
C GLN A 631 -10.53 26.94 1.09
N GLN A 632 -10.38 25.64 0.85
CA GLN A 632 -9.44 25.09 -0.13
C GLN A 632 -10.21 24.29 -1.17
N LYS A 633 -9.81 24.39 -2.42
CA LYS A 633 -10.36 23.58 -3.51
C LYS A 633 -9.28 22.86 -4.27
N THR A 634 -9.51 21.58 -4.53
CA THR A 634 -8.66 20.75 -5.38
C THR A 634 -9.48 20.26 -6.55
N LYS A 635 -9.00 20.50 -7.77
CA LYS A 635 -9.58 19.98 -9.01
C LYS A 635 -8.52 19.15 -9.71
N GLY A 636 -8.94 18.08 -10.38
CA GLY A 636 -7.96 17.28 -11.08
C GLY A 636 -8.54 16.29 -12.07
N VAL A 637 -7.61 15.74 -12.83
CA VAL A 637 -7.85 14.66 -13.78
C VAL A 637 -6.82 13.56 -13.50
N GLU A 638 -7.27 12.34 -13.40
CA GLU A 638 -6.43 11.16 -13.21
C GLU A 638 -6.68 10.17 -14.32
N ALA A 639 -5.61 9.58 -14.85
CA ALA A 639 -5.69 8.52 -15.86
C ALA A 639 -4.72 7.39 -15.50
N ASP A 640 -5.12 6.14 -15.74
CA ASP A 640 -4.26 4.99 -15.56
C ASP A 640 -4.51 3.87 -16.57
N ILE A 641 -3.45 3.13 -16.84
CA ILE A 641 -3.43 1.90 -17.64
C ILE A 641 -2.61 0.88 -16.88
N ARG A 642 -3.15 -0.33 -16.67
CA ARG A 642 -2.44 -1.40 -15.97
C ARG A 642 -2.82 -2.78 -16.44
N GLY A 643 -1.84 -3.70 -16.45
CA GLY A 643 -2.01 -5.10 -16.81
C GLY A 643 -1.14 -5.51 -17.99
N GLN A 644 -1.51 -6.60 -18.68
CA GLN A 644 -0.76 -7.17 -19.78
C GLN A 644 -1.27 -6.62 -21.11
N LEU A 645 -0.55 -5.64 -21.68
CA LEU A 645 -0.90 -5.04 -22.99
C LEU A 645 -0.67 -5.99 -24.17
N ALA A 646 0.39 -6.78 -24.11
CA ALA A 646 0.75 -7.78 -25.11
C ALA A 646 1.36 -9.01 -24.43
N LYS A 647 1.50 -10.11 -25.13
CA LYS A 647 2.13 -11.31 -24.59
C LYS A 647 3.56 -10.99 -24.10
N GLY A 648 3.82 -11.25 -22.83
CA GLY A 648 5.07 -10.93 -22.16
C GLY A 648 5.25 -9.46 -21.76
N LEU A 649 4.39 -8.53 -22.18
CA LEU A 649 4.48 -7.11 -21.84
C LEU A 649 3.43 -6.71 -20.80
N ASP A 650 3.88 -6.59 -19.56
CA ASP A 650 3.09 -6.03 -18.45
C ASP A 650 3.42 -4.53 -18.29
N VAL A 651 2.41 -3.71 -18.03
CA VAL A 651 2.57 -2.27 -17.85
C VAL A 651 1.79 -1.74 -16.67
N ILE A 652 2.30 -0.66 -16.09
CA ILE A 652 1.54 0.30 -15.30
C ILE A 652 1.96 1.70 -15.75
N ILE A 653 1.00 2.50 -16.17
CA ILE A 653 1.20 3.88 -16.57
C ILE A 653 0.11 4.68 -15.88
N ASN A 654 0.48 5.77 -15.23
CA ASN A 654 -0.49 6.63 -14.60
C ASN A 654 -0.08 8.11 -14.71
N TYR A 655 -1.09 8.95 -14.75
CA TYR A 655 -0.96 10.40 -14.81
C TYR A 655 -2.00 11.05 -13.90
N ALA A 656 -1.62 12.12 -13.25
CA ALA A 656 -2.54 13.02 -12.55
C ALA A 656 -2.18 14.47 -12.81
N PHE A 657 -3.20 15.26 -13.10
CA PHE A 657 -3.20 16.70 -12.98
C PHE A 657 -3.98 17.08 -11.74
N THR A 658 -3.38 17.87 -10.85
CA THR A 658 -3.98 18.28 -9.56
C THR A 658 -3.74 19.77 -9.34
N GLU A 659 -4.78 20.55 -9.37
CA GLU A 659 -4.76 21.96 -8.99
C GLU A 659 -5.37 22.12 -7.60
N ALA A 660 -4.54 22.25 -6.57
CA ALA A 660 -4.95 22.44 -5.19
C ALA A 660 -4.65 23.88 -4.76
N LYS A 661 -5.68 24.67 -4.48
CA LYS A 661 -5.56 26.11 -4.19
C LYS A 661 -6.35 26.53 -2.95
N ILE A 662 -5.84 27.53 -2.26
CA ILE A 662 -6.57 28.29 -1.25
C ILE A 662 -7.54 29.21 -2.00
N THR A 663 -8.86 29.04 -1.78
CA THR A 663 -9.90 29.82 -2.47
C THR A 663 -10.56 30.85 -1.59
N LYS A 664 -10.44 30.72 -0.25
CA LYS A 664 -10.83 31.74 0.71
C LYS A 664 -9.83 31.75 1.86
N ASP A 665 -9.46 32.93 2.28
CA ASP A 665 -8.65 33.18 3.46
C ASP A 665 -8.97 34.61 3.99
N SER A 666 -8.64 34.89 5.25
CA SER A 666 -8.74 36.24 5.82
C SER A 666 -7.63 37.16 5.29
N ASP A 667 -6.48 36.60 4.90
CA ASP A 667 -5.44 37.32 4.17
C ASP A 667 -5.64 37.14 2.65
N PRO A 668 -6.02 38.22 1.93
CA PRO A 668 -6.22 38.16 0.48
C PRO A 668 -4.97 37.74 -0.29
N LYS A 669 -3.77 37.91 0.26
CA LYS A 669 -2.50 37.62 -0.41
C LYS A 669 -2.27 36.13 -0.60
N VAL A 670 -2.85 35.28 0.25
CA VAL A 670 -2.72 33.81 0.14
C VAL A 670 -3.79 33.21 -0.76
N VAL A 671 -4.84 33.97 -1.10
CA VAL A 671 -5.91 33.46 -1.97
C VAL A 671 -5.38 33.26 -3.39
N GLY A 672 -5.52 32.05 -3.92
CA GLY A 672 -4.96 31.63 -5.22
C GLY A 672 -3.65 30.84 -5.12
N ASN A 673 -2.98 30.88 -3.97
CA ASN A 673 -1.74 30.13 -3.75
C ASN A 673 -1.99 28.62 -3.75
N GLN A 674 -0.96 27.87 -4.16
CA GLN A 674 -0.99 26.41 -4.17
C GLN A 674 -0.93 25.87 -2.73
N VAL A 675 -1.71 24.82 -2.46
CA VAL A 675 -1.66 24.11 -1.18
C VAL A 675 -0.31 23.39 -1.06
N ALA A 676 0.35 23.52 0.09
CA ALA A 676 1.64 22.91 0.37
C ALA A 676 1.64 21.38 0.22
N GLY A 677 2.78 20.81 -0.18
CA GLY A 677 2.98 19.38 -0.34
C GLY A 677 2.29 18.77 -1.57
N SER A 678 1.81 19.57 -2.49
CA SER A 678 1.16 19.11 -3.72
C SER A 678 2.09 19.22 -4.94
N SER A 679 1.87 18.38 -5.94
CA SER A 679 2.50 18.48 -7.26
C SER A 679 1.39 18.59 -8.30
N LYS A 680 1.50 19.55 -9.21
CA LYS A 680 0.44 19.81 -10.20
C LYS A 680 0.36 18.71 -11.25
N HIS A 681 1.50 18.21 -11.71
CA HIS A 681 1.57 17.08 -12.63
C HIS A 681 2.40 15.95 -12.03
N VAL A 682 1.83 14.76 -11.97
CA VAL A 682 2.51 13.53 -11.55
C VAL A 682 2.31 12.49 -12.63
N GLN A 683 3.38 12.01 -13.22
CA GLN A 683 3.38 10.97 -14.24
C GLN A 683 4.33 9.85 -13.84
N ASN A 684 3.87 8.61 -13.92
CA ASN A 684 4.67 7.43 -13.65
C ASN A 684 4.43 6.37 -14.72
N ALA A 685 5.48 5.63 -15.04
CA ALA A 685 5.39 4.45 -15.88
C ALA A 685 6.33 3.35 -15.37
N TRP A 686 5.91 2.10 -15.49
CA TRP A 686 6.73 0.91 -15.33
C TRP A 686 6.31 -0.10 -16.40
N LEU A 687 7.26 -0.49 -17.23
CA LEU A 687 7.11 -1.45 -18.31
C LEU A 687 7.96 -2.67 -17.97
N ASN A 688 7.40 -3.87 -18.04
CA ASN A 688 8.09 -5.13 -17.81
C ASN A 688 7.86 -6.03 -19.01
N TYR A 689 8.93 -6.39 -19.72
CA TYR A 689 8.87 -7.36 -20.80
C TYR A 689 9.54 -8.67 -20.40
N LYS A 690 8.83 -9.80 -20.53
CA LYS A 690 9.32 -11.14 -20.26
C LYS A 690 9.33 -11.98 -21.52
N VAL A 691 10.49 -12.59 -21.78
CA VAL A 691 10.66 -13.53 -22.88
C VAL A 691 10.08 -14.87 -22.46
N ASP A 692 9.14 -15.43 -23.23
CA ASP A 692 8.44 -16.69 -22.95
C ASP A 692 8.83 -17.86 -23.86
N ARG A 693 9.81 -17.67 -24.77
CA ARG A 693 10.26 -18.69 -25.75
C ARG A 693 11.73 -18.58 -26.05
N GLY A 694 12.27 -19.66 -26.61
CA GLY A 694 13.66 -19.72 -27.11
C GLY A 694 14.69 -19.75 -25.98
N LEU A 695 15.94 -19.46 -26.34
CA LEU A 695 17.09 -19.51 -25.43
C LEU A 695 17.00 -18.53 -24.25
N LEU A 696 16.28 -17.40 -24.44
CA LEU A 696 16.09 -16.37 -23.42
C LEU A 696 14.79 -16.57 -22.61
N ASN A 697 14.13 -17.73 -22.73
CA ASN A 697 12.93 -18.00 -21.95
C ASN A 697 13.18 -17.83 -20.44
N GLY A 698 12.34 -17.02 -19.79
CA GLY A 698 12.46 -16.67 -18.37
C GLY A 698 13.20 -15.36 -18.10
N PHE A 699 13.89 -14.79 -19.08
CA PHE A 699 14.47 -13.45 -18.93
C PHE A 699 13.39 -12.36 -18.99
N GLY A 700 13.58 -11.32 -18.19
CA GLY A 700 12.76 -10.12 -18.16
C GLY A 700 13.62 -8.88 -18.06
N VAL A 701 13.13 -7.81 -18.69
CA VAL A 701 13.69 -6.46 -18.58
C VAL A 701 12.58 -5.50 -18.21
N SER A 702 12.85 -4.61 -17.27
CA SER A 702 11.92 -3.55 -16.91
C SER A 702 12.59 -2.19 -16.94
N ILE A 703 11.79 -1.18 -17.27
CA ILE A 703 12.18 0.23 -17.19
C ILE A 703 10.99 1.04 -16.71
N GLY A 704 11.26 2.02 -15.88
CA GLY A 704 10.21 2.90 -15.40
C GLY A 704 10.73 4.24 -14.95
N TYR A 705 9.83 5.21 -14.90
CA TYR A 705 10.15 6.55 -14.43
C TYR A 705 9.07 7.13 -13.54
N GLN A 706 9.45 8.11 -12.74
CA GLN A 706 8.57 9.03 -12.04
C GLN A 706 8.93 10.46 -12.42
N TYR A 707 7.92 11.24 -12.82
CA TYR A 707 8.07 12.64 -13.18
C TYR A 707 7.03 13.49 -12.43
N GLN A 708 7.50 14.56 -11.78
CA GLN A 708 6.65 15.52 -11.08
C GLN A 708 7.05 16.93 -11.49
N VAL A 709 6.04 17.76 -11.78
CA VAL A 709 6.18 19.14 -12.25
C VAL A 709 5.31 20.06 -11.39
N ASP A 710 5.70 21.31 -11.27
CA ASP A 710 5.01 22.29 -10.42
C ASP A 710 4.82 21.74 -9.00
N ARG A 711 5.94 21.48 -8.32
CA ARG A 711 5.98 20.93 -6.96
C ARG A 711 5.98 22.06 -5.95
N SER A 712 5.04 22.04 -5.01
CA SER A 712 5.12 22.92 -3.83
C SER A 712 6.00 22.29 -2.74
N PRO A 713 6.65 23.09 -1.87
CA PRO A 713 7.36 22.61 -0.70
C PRO A 713 6.44 21.91 0.30
N TRP A 714 7.02 21.22 1.29
CA TRP A 714 6.24 20.54 2.35
C TRP A 714 5.36 21.50 3.16
N TYR A 715 5.87 22.70 3.41
CA TYR A 715 5.17 23.78 4.09
C TYR A 715 5.36 25.06 3.29
N VAL A 716 4.39 25.93 3.34
CA VAL A 716 4.48 27.32 2.87
C VAL A 716 4.08 28.16 4.06
N PHE A 717 5.01 28.89 4.64
CA PHE A 717 4.79 29.70 5.83
C PHE A 717 4.54 31.15 5.48
N ASP A 718 5.08 31.61 4.40
CA ASP A 718 4.94 32.97 3.94
C ASP A 718 4.01 33.04 2.73
N ASN A 719 3.48 34.23 2.46
CA ASN A 719 2.62 34.49 1.30
C ASN A 719 3.39 34.41 -0.05
N SER A 720 4.66 34.05 -0.02
CA SER A 720 5.47 33.83 -1.22
C SER A 720 5.14 32.50 -1.88
N GLU A 721 4.91 32.54 -3.18
CA GLU A 721 4.78 31.34 -4.00
C GLU A 721 6.18 30.68 -4.10
N GLN A 722 6.38 29.60 -3.37
CA GLN A 722 7.61 28.81 -3.40
C GLN A 722 7.40 27.54 -4.21
N SER A 723 8.39 27.18 -5.01
CA SER A 723 8.36 25.96 -5.82
C SER A 723 9.63 25.14 -5.63
N LEU A 724 9.50 23.82 -5.71
CA LEU A 724 10.61 22.89 -5.84
C LEU A 724 10.85 22.60 -7.32
N PRO A 725 12.11 22.34 -7.74
CA PRO A 725 12.39 21.95 -9.11
C PRO A 725 11.70 20.65 -9.50
N ASP A 726 11.55 20.44 -10.80
CA ASP A 726 11.01 19.23 -11.36
C ASP A 726 11.77 17.99 -10.86
N TYR A 727 11.01 16.94 -10.57
CA TYR A 727 11.55 15.67 -10.13
C TYR A 727 11.45 14.65 -11.26
N PHE A 728 12.58 14.11 -11.70
CA PHE A 728 12.62 13.04 -12.69
C PHE A 728 13.57 11.92 -12.25
N ARG A 729 13.02 10.75 -11.97
CA ARG A 729 13.74 9.55 -11.60
C ARG A 729 13.50 8.46 -12.63
N LEU A 730 14.57 7.82 -13.08
CA LEU A 730 14.55 6.68 -13.99
C LEU A 730 15.11 5.44 -13.25
N ASP A 731 14.37 4.33 -13.30
CA ASP A 731 14.76 3.05 -12.70
C ASP A 731 14.69 1.94 -13.75
N GLY A 732 15.44 0.85 -13.53
CA GLY A 732 15.40 -0.31 -14.41
C GLY A 732 15.62 -1.62 -13.67
N SER A 733 15.22 -2.74 -14.27
CA SER A 733 15.52 -4.06 -13.74
C SER A 733 15.82 -5.09 -14.80
N LEU A 734 16.62 -6.10 -14.40
CA LEU A 734 16.85 -7.32 -15.14
C LEU A 734 16.42 -8.50 -14.27
N SER A 735 15.63 -9.39 -14.81
CA SER A 735 15.14 -10.55 -14.08
C SER A 735 15.33 -11.84 -14.88
N TYR A 736 15.51 -12.93 -14.17
CA TYR A 736 15.50 -14.26 -14.76
C TYR A 736 14.77 -15.22 -13.81
N ARG A 737 13.82 -15.97 -14.35
CA ARG A 737 13.10 -16.99 -13.58
C ARG A 737 13.00 -18.27 -14.37
N LYS A 738 13.52 -19.33 -13.79
CA LYS A 738 13.41 -20.68 -14.32
C LYS A 738 12.87 -21.59 -13.22
N GLU A 739 11.70 -22.18 -13.47
CA GLU A 739 11.02 -23.06 -12.50
C GLU A 739 10.88 -22.42 -11.12
N LYS A 740 11.57 -22.95 -10.11
CA LYS A 740 11.52 -22.52 -8.72
C LYS A 740 12.49 -21.39 -8.38
N LEU A 741 13.54 -21.21 -9.18
CA LEU A 741 14.62 -20.25 -8.94
C LEU A 741 14.37 -18.94 -9.69
N GLY A 742 14.52 -17.82 -9.00
CA GLY A 742 14.37 -16.48 -9.54
C GLY A 742 15.54 -15.58 -9.15
N PHE A 743 15.95 -14.73 -10.10
CA PHE A 743 16.95 -13.68 -9.93
C PHE A 743 16.34 -12.35 -10.37
N ASN A 744 16.60 -11.29 -9.62
CA ASN A 744 16.14 -9.95 -9.97
C ASN A 744 17.17 -8.91 -9.54
N LEU A 745 17.69 -8.14 -10.50
CA LEU A 745 18.56 -6.98 -10.29
C LEU A 745 17.77 -5.72 -10.58
N VAL A 746 17.60 -4.85 -9.61
CA VAL A 746 16.99 -3.54 -9.78
C VAL A 746 18.03 -2.45 -9.58
N VAL A 747 18.06 -1.48 -10.49
CA VAL A 747 18.91 -0.29 -10.40
C VAL A 747 18.01 0.92 -10.34
N ASN A 748 18.10 1.65 -9.24
CA ASN A 748 17.32 2.88 -9.00
C ASN A 748 18.14 4.12 -9.38
N ASN A 749 17.44 5.18 -9.77
CA ASN A 749 18.03 6.47 -10.14
C ASN A 749 19.21 6.30 -11.13
N LEU A 750 18.93 5.66 -12.29
CA LEU A 750 19.91 5.36 -13.34
C LEU A 750 20.69 6.60 -13.83
N LEU A 751 20.07 7.76 -13.74
CA LEU A 751 20.66 9.04 -14.18
C LEU A 751 21.48 9.74 -13.09
N ASN A 752 21.60 9.13 -11.90
CA ASN A 752 22.31 9.68 -10.73
C ASN A 752 21.92 11.13 -10.38
N LYS A 753 20.66 11.51 -10.60
CA LYS A 753 20.20 12.86 -10.29
C LYS A 753 20.19 13.11 -8.78
N TYR A 754 20.44 14.36 -8.39
CA TYR A 754 20.18 14.82 -7.03
C TYR A 754 18.68 15.07 -6.89
N LEU A 755 17.97 14.12 -6.27
CA LEU A 755 16.53 14.16 -6.06
C LEU A 755 16.25 14.47 -4.59
N TYR A 756 15.25 15.30 -4.32
CA TYR A 756 14.89 15.68 -2.96
C TYR A 756 13.45 16.21 -2.87
N SER A 757 12.96 16.26 -1.64
CA SER A 757 11.81 17.04 -1.22
C SER A 757 12.18 17.86 0.01
N GLY A 758 11.54 19.00 0.22
CA GLY A 758 11.88 19.89 1.31
C GLY A 758 10.90 21.03 1.49
N GLY A 759 11.20 21.93 2.41
CA GLY A 759 10.41 23.10 2.69
C GLY A 759 11.20 24.19 3.43
N PRO A 760 10.67 25.41 3.47
CA PRO A 760 11.22 26.47 4.31
C PRO A 760 10.90 26.20 5.79
N TYR A 761 11.73 26.75 6.68
CA TYR A 761 11.50 26.83 8.11
C TYR A 761 11.67 28.28 8.55
N ASP A 762 10.58 29.03 8.51
CA ASP A 762 10.60 30.49 8.68
C ASP A 762 11.06 30.94 10.06
N TRP A 763 10.68 30.19 11.11
CA TRP A 763 11.09 30.53 12.49
C TRP A 763 12.59 30.46 12.71
N GLY A 764 13.31 29.69 11.86
CA GLY A 764 14.75 29.59 11.89
C GLY A 764 15.45 30.34 10.74
N GLY A 765 14.70 30.88 9.78
CA GLY A 765 15.23 31.58 8.60
C GLY A 765 16.10 30.67 7.71
N PHE A 766 15.79 29.36 7.61
CA PHE A 766 16.54 28.40 6.81
C PHE A 766 15.56 27.47 6.05
N ILE A 767 16.10 26.77 5.09
CA ILE A 767 15.40 25.69 4.39
C ILE A 767 15.93 24.32 4.85
N TYR A 768 15.10 23.29 4.75
CA TYR A 768 15.50 21.93 5.02
C TYR A 768 14.95 20.99 3.96
N TRP A 769 15.68 19.92 3.69
CA TRP A 769 15.28 18.92 2.69
C TRP A 769 15.83 17.54 3.02
N GLN A 770 15.23 16.55 2.41
CA GLN A 770 15.71 15.17 2.38
C GLN A 770 16.23 14.81 0.99
N ALA A 771 17.53 14.52 0.88
CA ALA A 771 18.13 14.01 -0.34
C ALA A 771 17.83 12.51 -0.51
N GLU A 772 17.45 12.11 -1.73
CA GLU A 772 17.35 10.69 -2.10
C GLU A 772 18.72 10.12 -2.50
N PRO A 773 18.91 8.78 -2.40
CA PRO A 773 20.13 8.15 -2.88
C PRO A 773 20.41 8.45 -4.35
N GLY A 774 21.68 8.53 -4.71
CA GLY A 774 22.14 8.47 -6.08
C GLY A 774 21.83 7.11 -6.71
N THR A 775 22.52 6.78 -7.80
CA THR A 775 22.38 5.46 -8.42
C THR A 775 22.70 4.37 -7.41
N ASN A 776 21.77 3.44 -7.23
CA ASN A 776 21.93 2.33 -6.29
C ASN A 776 21.29 1.08 -6.87
N ALA A 777 21.80 -0.08 -6.48
CA ALA A 777 21.37 -1.35 -7.00
C ALA A 777 21.05 -2.33 -5.87
N ARG A 778 20.14 -3.27 -6.17
CA ARG A 778 19.87 -4.44 -5.32
C ARG A 778 19.65 -5.69 -6.18
N PHE A 779 20.21 -6.79 -5.71
CA PHE A 779 20.12 -8.08 -6.36
C PHE A 779 19.47 -9.08 -5.42
N THR A 780 18.41 -9.75 -5.89
CA THR A 780 17.65 -10.73 -5.10
C THR A 780 17.69 -12.09 -5.78
N VAL A 781 17.96 -13.11 -4.99
CA VAL A 781 17.78 -14.53 -5.35
C VAL A 781 16.59 -15.06 -4.58
N SER A 782 15.64 -15.70 -5.24
CA SER A 782 14.45 -16.30 -4.62
C SER A 782 14.27 -17.75 -5.04
N TYR A 783 13.80 -18.58 -4.11
CA TYR A 783 13.48 -19.98 -4.35
C TYR A 783 12.04 -20.27 -3.87
N LYS A 784 11.24 -20.86 -4.78
CA LYS A 784 9.85 -21.30 -4.50
C LYS A 784 9.78 -22.81 -4.39
N PHE A 785 9.03 -23.33 -3.44
CA PHE A 785 8.87 -24.77 -3.23
C PHE A 785 7.42 -25.13 -2.88
#